data_a20231333bc11b406fb24e04a2c7ebca
#
_entry.id   a20231333bc11b406fb24e04a2c7ebca
#
_cell.length_a   1.000
_cell.length_b   1.000
_cell.length_c   1.000
_cell.angle_alpha   90.00
_cell.angle_beta   90.00
_cell.angle_gamma   90.00
#
_symmetry.space_group_name_H-M   'P 1'
#
loop_
_entity.id
_entity.type
_entity.pdbx_description
1 polymer ?
#
loop_
_entity_poly.entity_id
_entity_poly.type
_entity_poly.pdbx_seq_one_letter_code
_entity_poly.pdbx_strand_id
1 'polypeptide(L)'
;MVKASKLLFSGLAVLFFGLLLTVLMLQLPDGSGLVSLFLPSENLELLLIQSYSLPRIVMALLAGGILGLASLLLQQVMANPLASDNTLGISSGAQFALFLTAIFLPDWLEYGSSAVALIGAALSLILVLSLAMRKTMSPLLLILAGLVVNLYFGSFSALMMLFYPEESRGLAQWGAGSLVQESWRDSLLLITQTIPALLFIGLLIRPLTILALNDANAQSLGVPVAKLRVIGVLIAAFLIAVVVAKVGMLGFIGLASATIVRQLHIRRFSHQLCAAFVLGALLLANTDLLLQLFAFFSGIHLPTGAVVALLGTPLLLCLMFSALPHTGRLQEADSQKIRQFRPLVLVLILGGLALAICLALFVGKGINGWQWTQQCELIALRLPRLMVAIAVGILLSVAGVILQRLTLNPMASPELLGVSSGTSMGVLAALFLFGAQQTEWFWLAGILGACVALIILCAINQRNGMLPEKILLTGISLAALFDTLQRLAVASGDPRANQLIAWTSGSTQNVSNELAIGLLALSFALLFASLIFSRWLALLALQAPMAQSLGLNLKQVRWCLILFSALLTALATLVIGPLSFIGLLVPQMVRFLGVKKVPQQILISACLGGLIMSLADWLGRQLLFPYEIPAGLVATLVGGTYFLLMLRRV
;
A
#
# COMPACT_ATOMS: atom_id res chain seq x y z
N MET A 1 -17.33 22.63 18.71
CA MET A 1 -16.21 21.71 18.51
C MET A 1 -15.83 20.91 19.77
N VAL A 2 -15.54 21.54 20.92
CA VAL A 2 -15.23 20.82 22.18
C VAL A 2 -16.36 19.88 22.64
N LYS A 3 -17.64 20.24 22.41
CA LYS A 3 -18.79 19.37 22.69
C LYS A 3 -18.81 18.13 21.76
N ALA A 4 -18.46 18.28 20.47
CA ALA A 4 -18.43 17.18 19.51
C ALA A 4 -17.32 16.18 19.82
N SER A 5 -16.12 16.63 20.22
CA SER A 5 -15.04 15.73 20.63
C SER A 5 -15.41 14.94 21.89
N LYS A 6 -15.97 15.61 22.90
CA LYS A 6 -16.44 14.92 24.12
C LYS A 6 -17.51 13.88 23.81
N LEU A 7 -18.47 14.21 22.93
CA LEU A 7 -19.54 13.30 22.52
C LEU A 7 -18.99 12.06 21.80
N LEU A 8 -17.99 12.24 20.92
CA LEU A 8 -17.36 11.14 20.20
C LEU A 8 -16.66 10.17 21.17
N PHE A 9 -15.79 10.70 22.05
CA PHE A 9 -15.06 9.86 23.01
C PHE A 9 -16.00 9.19 24.01
N SER A 10 -17.00 9.90 24.54
CA SER A 10 -17.98 9.31 25.47
C SER A 10 -18.84 8.27 24.77
N GLY A 11 -19.26 8.51 23.52
CA GLY A 11 -20.06 7.54 22.75
C GLY A 11 -19.28 6.25 22.47
N LEU A 12 -18.02 6.35 22.03
CA LEU A 12 -17.16 5.18 21.82
C LEU A 12 -16.83 4.44 23.12
N ALA A 13 -16.65 5.16 24.23
CA ALA A 13 -16.43 4.55 25.54
C ALA A 13 -17.68 3.81 26.04
N VAL A 14 -18.86 4.41 25.91
CA VAL A 14 -20.13 3.76 26.27
C VAL A 14 -20.34 2.51 25.41
N LEU A 15 -20.09 2.59 24.11
CA LEU A 15 -20.15 1.45 23.21
C LEU A 15 -19.17 0.34 23.65
N PHE A 16 -17.93 0.73 24.00
CA PHE A 16 -16.92 -0.22 24.46
C PHE A 16 -17.37 -0.97 25.74
N PHE A 17 -17.82 -0.22 26.75
CA PHE A 17 -18.26 -0.85 27.99
C PHE A 17 -19.53 -1.69 27.80
N GLY A 18 -20.44 -1.26 26.93
CA GLY A 18 -21.63 -2.05 26.58
C GLY A 18 -21.27 -3.36 25.88
N LEU A 19 -20.42 -3.31 24.85
CA LEU A 19 -19.95 -4.50 24.14
C LEU A 19 -19.10 -5.41 25.03
N LEU A 20 -18.22 -4.84 25.84
CA LEU A 20 -17.41 -5.58 26.80
C LEU A 20 -18.28 -6.37 27.76
N LEU A 21 -19.30 -5.70 28.33
CA LEU A 21 -20.23 -6.35 29.26
C LEU A 21 -21.00 -7.47 28.56
N THR A 22 -21.52 -7.24 27.34
CA THR A 22 -22.27 -8.26 26.61
C THR A 22 -21.40 -9.46 26.24
N VAL A 23 -20.19 -9.26 25.74
CA VAL A 23 -19.29 -10.36 25.38
C VAL A 23 -18.88 -11.17 26.62
N LEU A 24 -18.53 -10.49 27.72
CA LEU A 24 -18.16 -11.19 28.95
C LEU A 24 -19.36 -11.94 29.56
N MET A 25 -20.57 -11.37 29.55
CA MET A 25 -21.77 -12.05 30.04
C MET A 25 -22.15 -13.29 29.20
N LEU A 26 -21.92 -13.26 27.88
CA LEU A 26 -22.15 -14.40 27.00
C LEU A 26 -21.12 -15.52 27.16
N GLN A 27 -19.93 -15.20 27.63
CA GLN A 27 -18.85 -16.16 27.85
C GLN A 27 -18.82 -16.73 29.27
N LEU A 28 -19.44 -16.04 30.23
CA LEU A 28 -19.44 -16.46 31.64
C LEU A 28 -20.29 -17.71 31.83
N PRO A 29 -19.80 -18.70 32.62
CA PRO A 29 -20.62 -19.87 33.01
C PRO A 29 -21.85 -19.47 33.82
N ASP A 30 -22.92 -20.24 33.69
CA ASP A 30 -24.16 -20.03 34.42
C ASP A 30 -23.92 -19.98 35.94
N GLY A 31 -24.41 -18.92 36.59
CA GLY A 31 -24.26 -18.71 38.04
C GLY A 31 -22.97 -18.03 38.48
N SER A 32 -22.05 -17.70 37.57
CA SER A 32 -20.83 -16.94 37.88
C SER A 32 -21.04 -15.44 37.68
N GLY A 33 -20.54 -14.62 38.58
CA GLY A 33 -20.58 -13.16 38.47
C GLY A 33 -19.29 -12.60 37.87
N LEU A 34 -19.29 -11.33 37.41
CA LEU A 34 -18.10 -10.65 36.86
C LEU A 34 -16.89 -10.64 37.82
N VAL A 35 -17.11 -10.76 39.14
CA VAL A 35 -16.05 -10.81 40.15
C VAL A 35 -15.22 -12.08 40.03
N SER A 36 -15.82 -13.20 39.58
CA SER A 36 -15.10 -14.47 39.40
C SER A 36 -14.02 -14.40 38.33
N LEU A 37 -14.06 -13.42 37.40
CA LEU A 37 -13.02 -13.19 36.39
C LEU A 37 -11.68 -12.74 36.97
N PHE A 38 -11.68 -12.21 38.19
CA PHE A 38 -10.48 -11.73 38.89
C PHE A 38 -10.02 -12.65 40.01
N LEU A 39 -10.76 -13.72 40.27
CA LEU A 39 -10.44 -14.69 41.29
C LEU A 39 -9.82 -15.96 40.66
N PRO A 40 -8.84 -16.60 41.32
CA PRO A 40 -8.34 -17.89 40.86
C PRO A 40 -9.49 -18.90 40.79
N SER A 41 -9.63 -19.62 39.73
CA SER A 41 -10.71 -20.58 39.50
C SER A 41 -10.16 -21.86 38.89
N GLU A 42 -10.70 -23.00 39.32
CA GLU A 42 -10.42 -24.31 38.71
C GLU A 42 -11.42 -24.64 37.59
N ASN A 43 -12.42 -23.77 37.38
CA ASN A 43 -13.37 -23.94 36.29
C ASN A 43 -12.72 -23.62 34.94
N LEU A 44 -12.72 -24.61 34.03
CA LEU A 44 -12.08 -24.52 32.71
C LEU A 44 -12.61 -23.33 31.89
N GLU A 45 -13.92 -23.07 31.92
CA GLU A 45 -14.53 -21.96 31.17
C GLU A 45 -14.02 -20.60 31.68
N LEU A 46 -13.90 -20.42 33.01
CA LEU A 46 -13.33 -19.21 33.60
C LEU A 46 -11.85 -19.07 33.28
N LEU A 47 -11.09 -20.15 33.30
CA LEU A 47 -9.68 -20.14 32.93
C LEU A 47 -9.48 -19.74 31.45
N LEU A 48 -10.37 -20.19 30.56
CA LEU A 48 -10.34 -19.79 29.15
C LEU A 48 -10.59 -18.29 29.02
N ILE A 49 -11.56 -17.73 29.73
CA ILE A 49 -11.79 -16.27 29.68
C ILE A 49 -10.59 -15.50 30.23
N GLN A 50 -10.03 -15.94 31.36
CA GLN A 50 -8.89 -15.28 31.99
C GLN A 50 -7.61 -15.35 31.16
N SER A 51 -7.38 -16.46 30.44
CA SER A 51 -6.13 -16.70 29.70
C SER A 51 -6.20 -16.27 28.23
N TYR A 52 -7.38 -16.20 27.62
CA TYR A 52 -7.54 -15.90 26.19
C TYR A 52 -8.35 -14.61 25.95
N SER A 53 -9.56 -14.47 26.56
CA SER A 53 -10.45 -13.35 26.26
C SER A 53 -9.96 -12.03 26.88
N LEU A 54 -9.57 -12.02 28.14
CA LEU A 54 -9.07 -10.82 28.81
C LEU A 54 -7.76 -10.28 28.20
N PRO A 55 -6.73 -11.12 27.97
CA PRO A 55 -5.51 -10.65 27.27
C PRO A 55 -5.79 -10.11 25.88
N ARG A 56 -6.73 -10.69 25.12
CA ARG A 56 -7.15 -10.21 23.80
C ARG A 56 -7.74 -8.80 23.85
N ILE A 57 -8.61 -8.51 24.83
CA ILE A 57 -9.20 -7.18 25.03
C ILE A 57 -8.10 -6.15 25.37
N VAL A 58 -7.19 -6.50 26.28
CA VAL A 58 -6.06 -5.64 26.64
C VAL A 58 -5.14 -5.42 25.45
N MET A 59 -4.84 -6.46 24.68
CA MET A 59 -4.06 -6.36 23.45
C MET A 59 -4.73 -5.43 22.43
N ALA A 60 -6.05 -5.50 22.24
CA ALA A 60 -6.79 -4.61 21.36
C ALA A 60 -6.65 -3.14 21.77
N LEU A 61 -6.82 -2.83 23.05
CA LEU A 61 -6.65 -1.49 23.58
C LEU A 61 -5.23 -0.95 23.40
N LEU A 62 -4.24 -1.76 23.72
CA LEU A 62 -2.82 -1.40 23.62
C LEU A 62 -2.40 -1.21 22.15
N ALA A 63 -2.64 -2.21 21.31
CA ALA A 63 -2.25 -2.19 19.91
C ALA A 63 -2.90 -1.02 19.16
N GLY A 64 -4.22 -0.83 19.33
CA GLY A 64 -4.94 0.29 18.72
C GLY A 64 -4.43 1.63 19.20
N GLY A 65 -4.20 1.78 20.50
CA GLY A 65 -3.68 3.01 21.09
C GLY A 65 -2.27 3.34 20.61
N ILE A 66 -1.37 2.36 20.60
CA ILE A 66 0.01 2.53 20.15
C ILE A 66 0.06 2.89 18.66
N LEU A 67 -0.72 2.21 17.80
CA LEU A 67 -0.78 2.52 16.37
C LEU A 67 -1.34 3.92 16.11
N GLY A 68 -2.36 4.35 16.86
CA GLY A 68 -2.91 5.70 16.77
C GLY A 68 -1.89 6.77 17.11
N LEU A 69 -1.17 6.60 18.21
CA LEU A 69 -0.11 7.49 18.65
C LEU A 69 1.07 7.52 17.66
N ALA A 70 1.54 6.34 17.21
CA ALA A 70 2.65 6.22 16.28
C ALA A 70 2.33 6.86 14.93
N SER A 71 1.12 6.67 14.39
CA SER A 71 0.70 7.28 13.14
C SER A 71 0.59 8.80 13.25
N LEU A 72 0.07 9.34 14.37
CA LEU A 72 0.04 10.80 14.58
C LEU A 72 1.46 11.39 14.66
N LEU A 73 2.38 10.68 15.32
CA LEU A 73 3.80 11.06 15.39
C LEU A 73 4.44 11.05 14.00
N LEU A 74 4.22 10.00 13.19
CA LEU A 74 4.69 9.92 11.81
C LEU A 74 4.15 11.07 10.95
N GLN A 75 2.84 11.33 11.02
CA GLN A 75 2.22 12.44 10.28
C GLN A 75 2.82 13.79 10.65
N GLN A 76 3.18 13.98 11.93
CA GLN A 76 3.82 15.21 12.40
C GLN A 76 5.24 15.35 11.88
N VAL A 77 6.03 14.28 11.97
CA VAL A 77 7.46 14.27 11.59
C VAL A 77 7.65 14.30 10.08
N MET A 78 6.79 13.61 9.33
CA MET A 78 6.84 13.55 7.87
C MET A 78 6.07 14.69 7.19
N ALA A 79 5.42 15.55 7.96
CA ALA A 79 4.53 16.62 7.46
C ALA A 79 3.53 16.11 6.39
N ASN A 80 3.10 14.85 6.51
CA ASN A 80 2.20 14.19 5.58
C ASN A 80 1.01 13.58 6.35
N PRO A 81 -0.23 14.01 6.09
CA PRO A 81 -1.41 13.50 6.78
C PRO A 81 -1.74 12.04 6.45
N LEU A 82 -1.13 11.47 5.41
CA LEU A 82 -1.32 10.08 4.99
C LEU A 82 -0.20 9.14 5.50
N ALA A 83 0.76 9.67 6.27
CA ALA A 83 1.80 8.83 6.85
C ALA A 83 1.20 7.83 7.85
N SER A 84 1.55 6.56 7.66
CA SER A 84 1.10 5.41 8.46
C SER A 84 2.18 4.32 8.48
N ASP A 85 1.91 3.21 9.12
CA ASP A 85 2.75 2.02 9.15
C ASP A 85 3.20 1.53 7.76
N ASN A 86 2.29 1.53 6.79
CA ASN A 86 2.57 1.10 5.42
C ASN A 86 3.52 2.05 4.66
N THR A 87 3.62 3.31 5.06
CA THR A 87 4.46 4.30 4.35
C THR A 87 5.96 4.12 4.57
N LEU A 88 6.37 3.38 5.59
CA LEU A 88 7.78 3.12 5.89
C LEU A 88 8.24 1.69 5.56
N GLY A 89 7.33 0.83 5.07
CA GLY A 89 7.65 -0.55 4.74
C GLY A 89 8.00 -1.43 5.95
N ILE A 90 7.64 -1.02 7.17
CA ILE A 90 7.94 -1.73 8.42
C ILE A 90 7.22 -3.07 8.46
N SER A 91 5.92 -3.05 8.19
CA SER A 91 5.07 -4.24 8.21
C SER A 91 5.45 -5.23 7.12
N SER A 92 5.80 -4.76 5.91
CA SER A 92 6.26 -5.63 4.82
C SER A 92 7.63 -6.25 5.08
N GLY A 93 8.54 -5.52 5.73
CA GLY A 93 9.82 -6.07 6.17
C GLY A 93 9.67 -7.15 7.24
N ALA A 94 8.77 -6.95 8.21
CA ALA A 94 8.42 -7.95 9.22
C ALA A 94 7.83 -9.22 8.56
N GLN A 95 6.88 -9.04 7.65
CA GLN A 95 6.25 -10.13 6.92
C GLN A 95 7.26 -10.91 6.08
N PHE A 96 8.09 -10.22 5.32
CA PHE A 96 9.14 -10.87 4.52
C PHE A 96 10.10 -11.71 5.38
N ALA A 97 10.55 -11.18 6.51
CA ALA A 97 11.43 -11.93 7.41
C ALA A 97 10.75 -13.18 7.96
N LEU A 98 9.46 -13.11 8.31
CA LEU A 98 8.70 -14.27 8.74
C LEU A 98 8.57 -15.32 7.64
N PHE A 99 8.25 -14.94 6.39
CA PHE A 99 8.21 -15.87 5.27
C PHE A 99 9.56 -16.53 5.03
N LEU A 100 10.63 -15.73 5.01
CA LEU A 100 11.99 -16.24 4.82
C LEU A 100 12.34 -17.28 5.88
N THR A 101 12.02 -16.98 7.14
CA THR A 101 12.33 -17.86 8.27
C THR A 101 11.47 -19.11 8.25
N ALA A 102 10.17 -19.00 7.95
CA ALA A 102 9.27 -20.15 7.89
C ALA A 102 9.69 -21.19 6.82
N ILE A 103 10.22 -20.70 5.70
CA ILE A 103 10.60 -21.55 4.57
C ILE A 103 12.00 -22.13 4.73
N PHE A 104 12.98 -21.32 5.16
CA PHE A 104 14.40 -21.72 5.13
C PHE A 104 14.98 -22.03 6.50
N LEU A 105 14.38 -21.55 7.60
CA LEU A 105 14.88 -21.67 8.97
C LEU A 105 13.72 -21.90 9.95
N PRO A 106 12.86 -22.92 9.76
CA PRO A 106 11.63 -23.10 10.55
C PRO A 106 11.91 -23.21 12.04
N ASP A 107 13.03 -23.82 12.45
CA ASP A 107 13.42 -23.97 13.86
C ASP A 107 13.56 -22.63 14.60
N TRP A 108 13.88 -21.55 13.88
CA TRP A 108 13.99 -20.22 14.48
C TRP A 108 12.63 -19.63 14.90
N LEU A 109 11.55 -20.09 14.31
CA LEU A 109 10.20 -19.68 14.73
C LEU A 109 9.81 -20.24 16.10
N GLU A 110 10.39 -21.36 16.50
CA GLU A 110 10.19 -21.94 17.83
C GLU A 110 10.74 -21.02 18.94
N TYR A 111 11.83 -20.28 18.68
CA TYR A 111 12.37 -19.27 19.61
C TYR A 111 11.54 -18.00 19.70
N GLY A 112 10.62 -17.76 18.77
CA GLY A 112 9.65 -16.68 18.80
C GLY A 112 9.52 -15.89 17.48
N SER A 113 8.40 -16.03 16.83
CA SER A 113 8.03 -15.31 15.60
C SER A 113 8.13 -13.79 15.76
N SER A 114 7.85 -13.26 16.95
CA SER A 114 7.94 -11.82 17.25
C SER A 114 9.35 -11.26 17.13
N ALA A 115 10.38 -12.01 17.51
CA ALA A 115 11.76 -11.56 17.37
C ALA A 115 12.16 -11.46 15.89
N VAL A 116 11.79 -12.46 15.08
CA VAL A 116 12.02 -12.47 13.64
C VAL A 116 11.34 -11.28 12.96
N ALA A 117 10.06 -11.03 13.30
CA ALA A 117 9.30 -9.90 12.77
C ALA A 117 9.94 -8.55 13.12
N LEU A 118 10.41 -8.39 14.37
CA LEU A 118 11.11 -7.17 14.81
C LEU A 118 12.43 -6.95 14.04
N ILE A 119 13.20 -8.01 13.80
CA ILE A 119 14.44 -7.94 13.01
C ILE A 119 14.11 -7.52 11.57
N GLY A 120 13.11 -8.12 10.94
CA GLY A 120 12.68 -7.76 9.60
C GLY A 120 12.20 -6.30 9.49
N ALA A 121 11.41 -5.86 10.47
CA ALA A 121 10.98 -4.46 10.57
C ALA A 121 12.16 -3.49 10.73
N ALA A 122 13.14 -3.84 11.58
CA ALA A 122 14.35 -3.04 11.79
C ALA A 122 15.23 -2.97 10.53
N LEU A 123 15.43 -4.08 9.83
CA LEU A 123 16.17 -4.12 8.56
C LEU A 123 15.50 -3.25 7.49
N SER A 124 14.17 -3.34 7.37
CA SER A 124 13.40 -2.48 6.47
C SER A 124 13.61 -0.99 6.80
N LEU A 125 13.50 -0.62 8.07
CA LEU A 125 13.70 0.76 8.52
C LEU A 125 15.13 1.25 8.27
N ILE A 126 16.15 0.42 8.56
CA ILE A 126 17.55 0.75 8.29
C ILE A 126 17.75 1.00 6.79
N LEU A 127 17.15 0.18 5.94
CA LEU A 127 17.21 0.36 4.49
C LEU A 127 16.59 1.70 4.07
N VAL A 128 15.37 2.00 4.54
CA VAL A 128 14.67 3.26 4.27
C VAL A 128 15.50 4.46 4.72
N LEU A 129 16.00 4.45 5.95
CA LEU A 129 16.81 5.54 6.50
C LEU A 129 18.15 5.69 5.74
N SER A 130 18.81 4.59 5.39
CA SER A 130 20.09 4.63 4.63
C SER A 130 19.92 5.30 3.27
N LEU A 131 18.73 5.16 2.66
CA LEU A 131 18.39 5.80 1.39
C LEU A 131 18.03 7.28 1.55
N ALA A 132 17.34 7.62 2.65
CA ALA A 132 16.83 8.98 2.89
C ALA A 132 17.84 9.94 3.53
N MET A 133 18.88 9.42 4.24
CA MET A 133 19.76 10.25 5.11
C MET A 133 20.88 11.00 4.40
N ARG A 134 21.07 10.91 3.08
CA ARG A 134 22.36 11.31 2.45
C ARG A 134 22.62 12.81 2.31
N LYS A 135 21.61 13.69 2.20
CA LYS A 135 21.87 15.15 2.05
C LYS A 135 20.93 16.06 2.81
N THR A 136 19.65 15.83 2.71
CA THR A 136 18.61 16.55 3.45
C THR A 136 17.52 15.54 3.76
N MET A 137 17.14 15.40 5.03
CA MET A 137 16.04 14.54 5.43
C MET A 137 14.71 15.12 4.92
N SER A 138 14.54 15.10 3.59
CA SER A 138 13.32 15.54 2.96
C SER A 138 12.20 14.54 3.27
N PRO A 139 11.02 14.99 3.75
CA PRO A 139 9.85 14.13 3.95
C PRO A 139 9.49 13.32 2.71
N LEU A 140 9.61 13.94 1.53
CA LEU A 140 9.30 13.31 0.25
C LEU A 140 10.23 12.11 -0.04
N LEU A 141 11.55 12.26 0.18
CA LEU A 141 12.51 11.18 -0.04
C LEU A 141 12.28 10.01 0.93
N LEU A 142 11.93 10.31 2.17
CA LEU A 142 11.64 9.28 3.18
C LEU A 142 10.41 8.46 2.78
N ILE A 143 9.34 9.12 2.32
CA ILE A 143 8.11 8.46 1.87
C ILE A 143 8.39 7.63 0.59
N LEU A 144 9.12 8.18 -0.37
CA LEU A 144 9.50 7.46 -1.59
C LEU A 144 10.34 6.21 -1.29
N ALA A 145 11.36 6.36 -0.43
CA ALA A 145 12.17 5.23 0.01
C ALA A 145 11.34 4.15 0.70
N GLY A 146 10.45 4.55 1.62
CA GLY A 146 9.55 3.64 2.33
C GLY A 146 8.60 2.91 1.40
N LEU A 147 7.99 3.62 0.45
CA LEU A 147 7.10 3.02 -0.54
C LEU A 147 7.81 1.97 -1.40
N VAL A 148 9.01 2.29 -1.89
CA VAL A 148 9.78 1.35 -2.72
C VAL A 148 10.22 0.13 -1.92
N VAL A 149 10.66 0.32 -0.68
CA VAL A 149 11.02 -0.79 0.22
C VAL A 149 9.80 -1.66 0.53
N ASN A 150 8.63 -1.05 0.75
CA ASN A 150 7.36 -1.76 0.94
C ASN A 150 7.01 -2.62 -0.28
N LEU A 151 7.09 -2.06 -1.48
CA LEU A 151 6.83 -2.78 -2.74
C LEU A 151 7.85 -3.92 -2.95
N TYR A 152 9.10 -3.67 -2.61
CA TYR A 152 10.19 -4.65 -2.75
C TYR A 152 9.98 -5.87 -1.86
N PHE A 153 9.80 -5.66 -0.56
CA PHE A 153 9.52 -6.74 0.39
C PHE A 153 8.16 -7.41 0.15
N GLY A 154 7.14 -6.62 -0.25
CA GLY A 154 5.84 -7.15 -0.64
C GLY A 154 5.93 -8.09 -1.84
N SER A 155 6.74 -7.75 -2.85
CA SER A 155 6.97 -8.61 -4.02
C SER A 155 7.71 -9.91 -3.67
N PHE A 156 8.71 -9.84 -2.79
CA PHE A 156 9.36 -11.05 -2.28
C PHE A 156 8.40 -11.92 -1.46
N SER A 157 7.57 -11.32 -0.61
CA SER A 157 6.56 -12.06 0.15
C SER A 157 5.56 -12.74 -0.77
N ALA A 158 5.09 -12.05 -1.82
CA ALA A 158 4.20 -12.63 -2.82
C ALA A 158 4.86 -13.79 -3.59
N LEU A 159 6.16 -13.67 -3.89
CA LEU A 159 6.93 -14.74 -4.51
C LEU A 159 7.01 -15.98 -3.60
N MET A 160 7.28 -15.79 -2.31
CA MET A 160 7.30 -16.87 -1.34
C MET A 160 5.94 -17.55 -1.21
N MET A 161 4.85 -16.79 -1.14
CA MET A 161 3.49 -17.34 -1.13
C MET A 161 3.15 -18.16 -2.38
N LEU A 162 3.68 -17.75 -3.54
CA LEU A 162 3.43 -18.45 -4.80
C LEU A 162 4.18 -19.79 -4.88
N PHE A 163 5.44 -19.83 -4.44
CA PHE A 163 6.28 -21.04 -4.53
C PHE A 163 6.14 -21.99 -3.34
N TYR A 164 5.75 -21.48 -2.19
CA TYR A 164 5.63 -22.21 -0.92
C TYR A 164 4.26 -21.99 -0.28
N PRO A 165 3.15 -22.39 -0.95
CA PRO A 165 1.80 -22.08 -0.49
C PRO A 165 1.45 -22.75 0.83
N GLU A 166 1.97 -23.94 1.12
CA GLU A 166 1.67 -24.68 2.36
C GLU A 166 2.30 -24.00 3.58
N GLU A 167 3.59 -23.68 3.51
CA GLU A 167 4.34 -22.99 4.57
C GLU A 167 3.83 -21.56 4.79
N SER A 168 3.22 -20.99 3.76
CA SER A 168 2.72 -19.61 3.79
C SER A 168 1.33 -19.46 4.40
N ARG A 169 0.55 -20.53 4.57
CA ARG A 169 -0.86 -20.44 5.03
C ARG A 169 -1.01 -19.73 6.37
N GLY A 170 -0.25 -20.12 7.38
CA GLY A 170 -0.29 -19.49 8.71
C GLY A 170 0.15 -18.02 8.69
N LEU A 171 1.13 -17.70 7.85
CA LEU A 171 1.65 -16.34 7.69
C LEU A 171 0.69 -15.43 6.90
N ALA A 172 -0.12 -15.98 6.02
CA ALA A 172 -1.18 -15.23 5.34
C ALA A 172 -2.26 -14.76 6.34
N GLN A 173 -2.63 -15.63 7.28
CA GLN A 173 -3.53 -15.26 8.39
C GLN A 173 -2.90 -14.21 9.30
N TRP A 174 -1.62 -14.35 9.64
CA TRP A 174 -0.88 -13.32 10.38
C TRP A 174 -0.86 -11.98 9.64
N GLY A 175 -0.66 -11.99 8.32
CA GLY A 175 -0.75 -10.81 7.46
C GLY A 175 -2.12 -10.13 7.43
N ALA A 176 -3.19 -10.85 7.74
CA ALA A 176 -4.53 -10.29 7.87
C ALA A 176 -4.81 -9.64 9.24
N GLY A 177 -3.89 -9.78 10.21
CA GLY A 177 -3.95 -9.20 11.55
C GLY A 177 -4.93 -9.92 12.48
N SER A 178 -4.39 -10.55 13.54
CA SER A 178 -5.17 -11.28 14.54
C SER A 178 -4.87 -10.78 15.95
N LEU A 179 -5.90 -10.54 16.73
CA LEU A 179 -5.80 -10.18 18.15
C LEU A 179 -5.94 -11.38 19.07
N VAL A 180 -6.05 -12.59 18.54
CA VAL A 180 -6.14 -13.81 19.34
C VAL A 180 -4.87 -13.95 20.18
N GLN A 181 -5.04 -14.16 21.47
CA GLN A 181 -3.95 -14.32 22.44
C GLN A 181 -4.08 -15.68 23.11
N GLU A 182 -2.94 -16.32 23.38
CA GLU A 182 -2.88 -17.59 24.10
C GLU A 182 -2.53 -17.41 25.59
N SER A 183 -2.06 -16.23 25.96
CA SER A 183 -1.65 -15.89 27.33
C SER A 183 -1.47 -14.38 27.51
N TRP A 184 -1.26 -13.96 28.77
CA TRP A 184 -0.92 -12.59 29.13
C TRP A 184 0.48 -12.14 28.69
N ARG A 185 1.35 -13.07 28.31
CA ARG A 185 2.77 -12.82 28.02
C ARG A 185 2.97 -11.72 26.96
N ASP A 186 2.25 -11.79 25.85
CA ASP A 186 2.43 -10.84 24.75
C ASP A 186 1.88 -9.46 25.08
N SER A 187 0.77 -9.37 25.80
CA SER A 187 0.21 -8.10 26.28
C SER A 187 1.16 -7.42 27.28
N LEU A 188 1.76 -8.17 28.21
CA LEU A 188 2.73 -7.65 29.18
C LEU A 188 4.04 -7.21 28.51
N LEU A 189 4.54 -7.99 27.56
CA LEU A 189 5.71 -7.62 26.76
C LEU A 189 5.46 -6.36 25.95
N LEU A 190 4.26 -6.19 25.37
CA LEU A 190 3.89 -4.99 24.64
C LEU A 190 3.92 -3.75 25.54
N ILE A 191 3.40 -3.85 26.77
CA ILE A 191 3.45 -2.76 27.76
C ILE A 191 4.90 -2.39 28.07
N THR A 192 5.71 -3.37 28.45
CA THR A 192 7.12 -3.12 28.86
C THR A 192 7.95 -2.52 27.74
N GLN A 193 7.75 -2.97 26.50
CA GLN A 193 8.45 -2.43 25.32
C GLN A 193 7.97 -1.03 24.92
N THR A 194 6.73 -0.68 25.22
CA THR A 194 6.16 0.62 24.85
C THR A 194 6.56 1.75 25.82
N ILE A 195 6.73 1.45 27.10
CA ILE A 195 7.07 2.46 28.14
C ILE A 195 8.29 3.29 27.77
N PRO A 196 9.46 2.73 27.38
CA PRO A 196 10.62 3.54 27.01
C PRO A 196 10.32 4.51 25.85
N ALA A 197 9.60 4.07 24.82
CA ALA A 197 9.25 4.90 23.69
C ALA A 197 8.34 6.06 24.10
N LEU A 198 7.36 5.83 24.99
CA LEU A 198 6.49 6.88 25.52
C LEU A 198 7.28 7.91 26.36
N LEU A 199 8.25 7.48 27.15
CA LEU A 199 9.12 8.37 27.89
C LEU A 199 9.95 9.26 26.94
N PHE A 200 10.54 8.68 25.90
CA PHE A 200 11.27 9.45 24.88
C PHE A 200 10.36 10.45 24.14
N ILE A 201 9.13 10.08 23.80
CA ILE A 201 8.15 11.02 23.22
C ILE A 201 7.86 12.16 24.19
N GLY A 202 7.71 11.86 25.49
CA GLY A 202 7.51 12.85 26.55
C GLY A 202 8.62 13.91 26.59
N LEU A 203 9.87 13.48 26.49
CA LEU A 203 11.04 14.37 26.45
C LEU A 203 11.05 15.24 25.15
N LEU A 204 10.56 14.70 24.04
CA LEU A 204 10.58 15.36 22.73
C LEU A 204 9.31 16.16 22.43
N ILE A 205 8.33 16.23 23.31
CA ILE A 205 7.05 16.92 23.05
C ILE A 205 7.25 18.39 22.62
N ARG A 206 8.15 19.13 23.28
CA ARG A 206 8.40 20.54 22.97
C ARG A 206 8.96 20.72 21.56
N PRO A 207 10.10 20.10 21.16
CA PRO A 207 10.63 20.23 19.82
C PRO A 207 9.70 19.68 18.74
N LEU A 208 8.94 18.60 19.00
CA LEU A 208 7.92 18.07 18.08
C LEU A 208 6.76 19.04 17.87
N THR A 209 6.38 19.83 18.89
CA THR A 209 5.36 20.86 18.76
C THR A 209 5.85 22.00 17.85
N ILE A 210 7.12 22.40 17.98
CA ILE A 210 7.74 23.45 17.15
C ILE A 210 7.83 22.96 15.69
N LEU A 211 8.08 21.68 15.45
CA LEU A 211 8.11 21.09 14.11
C LEU A 211 6.74 21.21 13.38
N ALA A 212 5.62 21.46 14.10
CA ALA A 212 4.32 21.76 13.50
C ALA A 212 4.32 23.06 12.67
N LEU A 213 5.21 23.97 12.93
CA LEU A 213 5.41 25.18 12.12
C LEU A 213 5.96 24.82 10.72
N ASN A 214 6.78 25.39 10.06
CA ASN A 214 7.49 24.86 8.89
C ASN A 214 8.96 24.60 9.24
N ASP A 215 9.69 23.88 8.39
CA ASP A 215 11.06 23.49 8.66
C ASP A 215 11.97 24.71 8.84
N ALA A 216 11.80 25.78 8.04
CA ALA A 216 12.57 26.99 8.14
C ALA A 216 12.34 27.72 9.48
N ASN A 217 11.08 27.85 9.89
CA ASN A 217 10.74 28.47 11.17
C ASN A 217 11.20 27.63 12.37
N ALA A 218 11.11 26.29 12.27
CA ALA A 218 11.61 25.42 13.33
C ALA A 218 13.14 25.51 13.47
N GLN A 219 13.87 25.59 12.35
CA GLN A 219 15.33 25.79 12.36
C GLN A 219 15.70 27.15 12.94
N SER A 220 15.00 28.23 12.60
CA SER A 220 15.25 29.57 13.14
C SER A 220 15.02 29.65 14.65
N LEU A 221 14.16 28.77 15.21
CA LEU A 221 13.95 28.59 16.65
C LEU A 221 14.95 27.62 17.30
N GLY A 222 16.01 27.22 16.59
CA GLY A 222 17.08 26.39 17.11
C GLY A 222 16.79 24.88 17.15
N VAL A 223 15.70 24.41 16.52
CA VAL A 223 15.37 22.97 16.49
C VAL A 223 16.17 22.27 15.41
N PRO A 224 16.96 21.22 15.72
CA PRO A 224 17.68 20.43 14.75
C PRO A 224 16.70 19.49 14.00
N VAL A 225 15.99 20.04 13.01
CA VAL A 225 14.87 19.40 12.31
C VAL A 225 15.23 18.02 11.76
N ALA A 226 16.41 17.88 11.11
CA ALA A 226 16.84 16.60 10.55
C ALA A 226 17.02 15.51 11.63
N LYS A 227 17.70 15.84 12.74
CA LYS A 227 17.89 14.89 13.86
C LYS A 227 16.56 14.51 14.51
N LEU A 228 15.69 15.51 14.76
CA LEU A 228 14.38 15.30 15.38
C LEU A 228 13.49 14.41 14.49
N ARG A 229 13.57 14.59 13.17
CA ARG A 229 12.84 13.78 12.20
C ARG A 229 13.30 12.31 12.23
N VAL A 230 14.61 12.05 12.25
CA VAL A 230 15.15 10.69 12.40
C VAL A 230 14.66 10.04 13.67
N ILE A 231 14.84 10.72 14.81
CA ILE A 231 14.45 10.18 16.13
C ILE A 231 12.95 9.92 16.18
N GLY A 232 12.13 10.84 15.68
CA GLY A 232 10.67 10.68 15.66
C GLY A 232 10.22 9.51 14.77
N VAL A 233 10.86 9.32 13.60
CA VAL A 233 10.61 8.15 12.73
C VAL A 233 11.04 6.86 13.42
N LEU A 234 12.22 6.83 14.05
CA LEU A 234 12.71 5.65 14.78
C LEU A 234 11.76 5.23 15.91
N ILE A 235 11.29 6.19 16.70
CA ILE A 235 10.35 5.92 17.80
C ILE A 235 9.02 5.38 17.26
N ALA A 236 8.45 6.06 16.25
CA ALA A 236 7.19 5.64 15.67
C ALA A 236 7.30 4.26 14.98
N ALA A 237 8.39 4.02 14.26
CA ALA A 237 8.68 2.75 13.63
C ALA A 237 8.86 1.62 14.64
N PHE A 238 9.55 1.87 15.74
CA PHE A 238 9.68 0.91 16.84
C PHE A 238 8.32 0.54 17.43
N LEU A 239 7.47 1.54 17.72
CA LEU A 239 6.13 1.32 18.24
C LEU A 239 5.27 0.48 17.29
N ILE A 240 5.32 0.76 16.00
CA ILE A 240 4.62 0.00 14.96
C ILE A 240 5.18 -1.43 14.90
N ALA A 241 6.50 -1.59 14.87
CA ALA A 241 7.16 -2.89 14.75
C ALA A 241 6.81 -3.82 15.92
N VAL A 242 6.78 -3.29 17.15
CA VAL A 242 6.43 -4.08 18.34
C VAL A 242 4.98 -4.55 18.28
N VAL A 243 4.04 -3.72 17.84
CA VAL A 243 2.64 -4.12 17.64
C VAL A 243 2.52 -5.16 16.53
N VAL A 244 3.08 -4.87 15.34
CA VAL A 244 3.00 -5.76 14.18
C VAL A 244 3.61 -7.12 14.46
N ALA A 245 4.70 -7.18 15.23
CA ALA A 245 5.35 -8.43 15.62
C ALA A 245 4.45 -9.34 16.49
N LYS A 246 3.48 -8.77 17.22
CA LYS A 246 2.58 -9.52 18.12
C LYS A 246 1.25 -9.89 17.47
N VAL A 247 0.66 -8.97 16.73
CA VAL A 247 -0.71 -9.10 16.23
C VAL A 247 -0.83 -9.09 14.71
N GLY A 248 0.31 -9.04 14.01
CA GLY A 248 0.32 -8.93 12.55
C GLY A 248 -0.05 -7.54 12.06
N MET A 249 -0.43 -7.43 10.78
CA MET A 249 -0.70 -6.14 10.16
C MET A 249 -2.11 -5.65 10.49
N LEU A 250 -2.19 -4.53 11.21
CA LEU A 250 -3.42 -3.83 11.57
C LEU A 250 -3.49 -2.50 10.80
N GLY A 251 -3.84 -2.55 9.53
CA GLY A 251 -3.96 -1.34 8.71
C GLY A 251 -5.09 -0.41 9.17
N PHE A 252 -5.02 0.86 8.77
CA PHE A 252 -6.06 1.88 8.94
C PHE A 252 -6.31 2.44 10.34
N ILE A 253 -6.16 1.68 11.42
CA ILE A 253 -6.43 2.17 12.78
C ILE A 253 -5.60 3.40 13.10
N GLY A 254 -4.30 3.33 12.85
CA GLY A 254 -3.40 4.45 13.09
C GLY A 254 -3.76 5.67 12.25
N LEU A 255 -4.01 5.46 10.95
CA LEU A 255 -4.37 6.53 10.03
C LEU A 255 -5.73 7.16 10.39
N ALA A 256 -6.74 6.36 10.69
CA ALA A 256 -8.07 6.82 11.06
C ALA A 256 -8.05 7.64 12.35
N SER A 257 -7.42 7.11 13.41
CA SER A 257 -7.34 7.79 14.70
C SER A 257 -6.57 9.12 14.61
N ALA A 258 -5.43 9.15 13.93
CA ALA A 258 -4.65 10.35 13.73
C ALA A 258 -5.41 11.41 12.90
N THR A 259 -6.11 10.98 11.83
CA THR A 259 -6.91 11.89 10.98
C THR A 259 -8.09 12.48 11.73
N ILE A 260 -8.84 11.68 12.49
CA ILE A 260 -9.96 12.14 13.31
C ILE A 260 -9.47 13.17 14.35
N VAL A 261 -8.38 12.86 15.05
CA VAL A 261 -7.83 13.77 16.08
C VAL A 261 -7.42 15.12 15.48
N ARG A 262 -6.83 15.14 14.29
CA ARG A 262 -6.52 16.39 13.58
C ARG A 262 -7.78 17.21 13.26
N GLN A 263 -8.86 16.56 12.87
CA GLN A 263 -10.14 17.23 12.59
C GLN A 263 -10.84 17.76 13.85
N LEU A 264 -10.56 17.18 15.01
CA LEU A 264 -11.08 17.67 16.29
C LEU A 264 -10.44 19.01 16.75
N HIS A 265 -9.47 19.54 15.99
CA HIS A 265 -8.79 20.81 16.24
C HIS A 265 -8.25 20.96 17.66
N ILE A 266 -7.72 19.89 18.23
CA ILE A 266 -7.07 19.89 19.54
C ILE A 266 -5.78 20.71 19.43
N ARG A 267 -5.64 21.78 20.23
CA ARG A 267 -4.56 22.76 20.05
C ARG A 267 -3.18 22.24 20.48
N ARG A 268 -3.10 21.51 21.59
CA ARG A 268 -1.82 21.05 22.16
C ARG A 268 -1.43 19.69 21.59
N PHE A 269 -0.22 19.59 21.08
CA PHE A 269 0.29 18.34 20.49
C PHE A 269 0.26 17.16 21.47
N SER A 270 0.60 17.38 22.76
CA SER A 270 0.49 16.36 23.80
C SER A 270 -0.92 15.80 23.94
N HIS A 271 -1.94 16.68 23.92
CA HIS A 271 -3.34 16.24 23.98
C HIS A 271 -3.77 15.54 22.70
N GLN A 272 -3.21 15.90 21.53
CA GLN A 272 -3.44 15.15 20.29
C GLN A 272 -2.89 13.73 20.38
N LEU A 273 -1.69 13.54 20.94
CA LEU A 273 -1.09 12.21 21.15
C LEU A 273 -1.94 11.33 22.08
N CYS A 274 -2.37 11.89 23.22
CA CYS A 274 -3.25 11.16 24.14
C CYS A 274 -4.61 10.85 23.49
N ALA A 275 -5.19 11.79 22.75
CA ALA A 275 -6.45 11.59 22.05
C ALA A 275 -6.32 10.52 20.95
N ALA A 276 -5.20 10.49 20.21
CA ALA A 276 -4.95 9.48 19.19
C ALA A 276 -4.77 8.08 19.81
N PHE A 277 -4.10 8.00 20.95
CA PHE A 277 -3.99 6.74 21.69
C PHE A 277 -5.36 6.24 22.14
N VAL A 278 -6.15 7.06 22.83
CA VAL A 278 -7.47 6.66 23.33
C VAL A 278 -8.42 6.32 22.19
N LEU A 279 -8.41 7.10 21.11
CA LEU A 279 -9.27 6.86 19.97
C LEU A 279 -8.89 5.56 19.23
N GLY A 280 -7.61 5.34 18.99
CA GLY A 280 -7.12 4.11 18.38
C GLY A 280 -7.45 2.87 19.21
N ALA A 281 -7.26 2.97 20.54
CA ALA A 281 -7.62 1.92 21.49
C ALA A 281 -9.11 1.57 21.43
N LEU A 282 -9.99 2.57 21.49
CA LEU A 282 -11.43 2.37 21.46
C LEU A 282 -11.91 1.86 20.10
N LEU A 283 -11.36 2.36 18.99
CA LEU A 283 -11.75 1.90 17.65
C LEU A 283 -11.41 0.42 17.46
N LEU A 284 -10.18 0.01 17.79
CA LEU A 284 -9.76 -1.37 17.62
C LEU A 284 -10.50 -2.31 18.58
N ALA A 285 -10.63 -1.94 19.85
CA ALA A 285 -11.32 -2.75 20.84
C ALA A 285 -12.82 -2.93 20.53
N ASN A 286 -13.50 -1.85 20.12
CA ASN A 286 -14.91 -1.95 19.71
C ASN A 286 -15.08 -2.86 18.50
N THR A 287 -14.19 -2.75 17.50
CA THR A 287 -14.24 -3.62 16.31
C THR A 287 -14.01 -5.08 16.68
N ASP A 288 -13.04 -5.36 17.54
CA ASP A 288 -12.75 -6.73 17.98
C ASP A 288 -13.88 -7.34 18.80
N LEU A 289 -14.49 -6.58 19.72
CA LEU A 289 -15.64 -7.02 20.49
C LEU A 289 -16.87 -7.28 19.61
N LEU A 290 -17.13 -6.45 18.61
CA LEU A 290 -18.18 -6.69 17.62
C LEU A 290 -17.92 -7.98 16.82
N LEU A 291 -16.65 -8.26 16.48
CA LEU A 291 -16.29 -9.49 15.80
C LEU A 291 -16.42 -10.73 16.69
N GLN A 292 -16.07 -10.62 17.96
CA GLN A 292 -16.31 -11.71 18.93
C GLN A 292 -17.81 -12.01 19.05
N LEU A 293 -18.65 -10.97 19.12
CA LEU A 293 -20.10 -11.11 19.14
C LEU A 293 -20.63 -11.74 17.84
N PHE A 294 -20.14 -11.28 16.69
CA PHE A 294 -20.49 -11.87 15.40
C PHE A 294 -20.09 -13.35 15.31
N ALA A 295 -18.86 -13.69 15.73
CA ALA A 295 -18.38 -15.06 15.75
C ALA A 295 -19.22 -15.97 16.67
N PHE A 296 -19.66 -15.44 17.81
CA PHE A 296 -20.52 -16.17 18.73
C PHE A 296 -21.86 -16.60 18.08
N PHE A 297 -22.49 -15.69 17.30
CA PHE A 297 -23.77 -15.99 16.66
C PHE A 297 -23.67 -16.71 15.31
N SER A 298 -22.60 -16.45 14.53
CA SER A 298 -22.46 -16.99 13.18
C SER A 298 -21.56 -18.23 13.09
N GLY A 299 -20.72 -18.48 14.10
CA GLY A 299 -19.67 -19.50 14.04
C GLY A 299 -18.49 -19.16 13.11
N ILE A 300 -18.47 -17.95 12.51
CA ILE A 300 -17.45 -17.54 11.54
C ILE A 300 -16.44 -16.62 12.21
N HIS A 301 -15.18 -17.02 12.22
CA HIS A 301 -14.08 -16.23 12.74
C HIS A 301 -13.42 -15.39 11.64
N LEU A 302 -13.54 -14.07 11.74
CA LEU A 302 -12.92 -13.13 10.79
C LEU A 302 -11.67 -12.48 11.43
N PRO A 303 -10.57 -12.30 10.68
CA PRO A 303 -9.39 -11.63 11.20
C PRO A 303 -9.68 -10.14 11.45
N THR A 304 -9.33 -9.67 12.65
CA THR A 304 -9.68 -8.33 13.12
C THR A 304 -9.06 -7.23 12.25
N GLY A 305 -7.79 -7.41 11.81
CA GLY A 305 -7.11 -6.43 10.97
C GLY A 305 -7.80 -6.18 9.63
N ALA A 306 -8.33 -7.23 9.01
CA ALA A 306 -9.09 -7.12 7.77
C ALA A 306 -10.40 -6.35 7.97
N VAL A 307 -11.16 -6.65 9.04
CA VAL A 307 -12.43 -5.97 9.28
C VAL A 307 -12.24 -4.51 9.70
N VAL A 308 -11.21 -4.22 10.45
CA VAL A 308 -10.84 -2.84 10.80
C VAL A 308 -10.54 -2.02 9.55
N ALA A 309 -9.82 -2.58 8.59
CA ALA A 309 -9.55 -1.89 7.33
C ALA A 309 -10.83 -1.71 6.48
N LEU A 310 -11.73 -2.70 6.51
CA LEU A 310 -13.04 -2.62 5.85
C LEU A 310 -13.91 -1.49 6.41
N LEU A 311 -13.97 -1.32 7.72
CA LEU A 311 -14.74 -0.26 8.38
C LEU A 311 -14.01 1.09 8.37
N GLY A 312 -12.69 1.07 8.50
CA GLY A 312 -11.87 2.27 8.55
C GLY A 312 -11.82 3.03 7.22
N THR A 313 -11.90 2.33 6.10
CA THR A 313 -11.84 2.94 4.77
C THR A 313 -13.02 3.87 4.45
N PRO A 314 -14.30 3.45 4.60
CA PRO A 314 -15.44 4.36 4.42
C PRO A 314 -15.42 5.52 5.41
N LEU A 315 -14.98 5.27 6.65
CA LEU A 315 -14.83 6.32 7.66
C LEU A 315 -13.82 7.38 7.22
N LEU A 316 -12.66 6.97 6.71
CA LEU A 316 -11.67 7.90 6.16
C LEU A 316 -12.22 8.69 4.98
N LEU A 317 -12.94 8.05 4.06
CA LEU A 317 -13.61 8.74 2.96
C LEU A 317 -14.54 9.83 3.48
N CYS A 318 -15.42 9.53 4.42
CA CYS A 318 -16.31 10.51 5.03
C CYS A 318 -15.55 11.68 5.68
N LEU A 319 -14.47 11.39 6.41
CA LEU A 319 -13.66 12.38 7.09
C LEU A 319 -12.88 13.29 6.13
N MET A 320 -12.46 12.78 4.98
CA MET A 320 -11.71 13.54 3.98
C MET A 320 -12.57 14.54 3.20
N PHE A 321 -13.90 14.36 3.18
CA PHE A 321 -14.83 15.33 2.63
C PHE A 321 -15.11 16.50 3.57
N SER A 322 -14.89 16.34 4.86
CA SER A 322 -14.81 17.45 5.80
C SER A 322 -13.44 18.13 5.62
N ALA A 323 -13.43 19.48 5.54
CA ALA A 323 -12.26 20.29 5.16
C ALA A 323 -10.96 19.86 5.88
N LEU A 324 -10.08 19.16 5.17
CA LEU A 324 -8.69 19.02 5.59
C LEU A 324 -8.03 20.41 5.49
N PRO A 325 -7.35 20.88 6.53
CA PRO A 325 -6.56 22.09 6.42
C PRO A 325 -5.55 21.89 5.28
N HIS A 326 -5.59 22.77 4.30
CA HIS A 326 -4.61 22.80 3.22
C HIS A 326 -3.23 23.03 3.82
N THR A 327 -2.51 21.98 4.08
CA THR A 327 -1.10 22.06 4.39
C THR A 327 -0.36 22.36 3.08
N GLY A 328 -0.25 23.66 2.76
CA GLY A 328 0.49 24.16 1.59
C GLY A 328 2.00 23.85 1.61
N ARG A 329 2.40 22.73 2.20
CA ARG A 329 3.79 22.36 2.48
C ARG A 329 4.48 21.49 1.41
N LEU A 330 3.74 21.02 0.40
CA LEU A 330 4.32 20.14 -0.62
C LEU A 330 5.03 20.88 -1.76
N GLN A 331 5.24 22.19 -1.65
CA GLN A 331 5.81 23.01 -2.71
C GLN A 331 7.10 23.74 -2.35
N GLU A 332 8.04 23.09 -1.71
CA GLU A 332 9.42 23.39 -2.04
C GLU A 332 9.85 22.34 -3.06
N ALA A 333 9.63 22.65 -4.33
CA ALA A 333 10.37 22.04 -5.40
C ALA A 333 11.82 22.40 -5.14
N ASP A 334 12.53 21.51 -4.46
CA ASP A 334 13.98 21.55 -4.39
C ASP A 334 14.45 21.83 -5.82
N SER A 335 15.20 22.89 -6.00
CA SER A 335 15.80 23.25 -7.28
C SER A 335 16.94 22.25 -7.57
N GLN A 336 16.54 21.00 -7.76
CA GLN A 336 17.47 19.97 -8.21
C GLN A 336 18.09 20.48 -9.50
N LYS A 337 19.40 20.52 -9.56
CA LYS A 337 20.16 20.76 -10.81
C LYS A 337 19.72 19.71 -11.82
N ILE A 338 18.65 20.02 -12.55
CA ILE A 338 18.02 19.11 -13.50
C ILE A 338 19.03 18.91 -14.63
N ARG A 339 19.50 17.69 -14.73
CA ARG A 339 20.42 17.27 -15.79
C ARG A 339 19.77 17.56 -17.14
N GLN A 340 20.50 18.11 -18.10
CA GLN A 340 19.98 18.29 -19.45
C GLN A 340 19.84 16.92 -20.14
N PHE A 341 18.69 16.69 -20.80
CA PHE A 341 18.45 15.46 -21.54
C PHE A 341 19.46 15.33 -22.70
N ARG A 342 20.16 14.20 -22.73
CA ARG A 342 21.10 13.87 -23.80
C ARG A 342 20.43 12.93 -24.80
N PRO A 343 20.43 13.20 -26.12
CA PRO A 343 19.80 12.34 -27.13
C PRO A 343 20.37 10.91 -27.14
N LEU A 344 21.62 10.73 -26.71
CA LEU A 344 22.24 9.41 -26.52
C LEU A 344 21.41 8.49 -25.60
N VAL A 345 20.74 9.04 -24.60
CA VAL A 345 19.90 8.27 -23.68
C VAL A 345 18.70 7.66 -24.42
N LEU A 346 18.11 8.38 -25.35
CA LEU A 346 17.03 7.84 -26.18
C LEU A 346 17.52 6.68 -27.05
N VAL A 347 18.68 6.83 -27.67
CA VAL A 347 19.30 5.76 -28.47
C VAL A 347 19.55 4.52 -27.61
N LEU A 348 20.05 4.72 -26.37
CA LEU A 348 20.26 3.61 -25.44
C LEU A 348 18.95 2.93 -25.00
N ILE A 349 17.86 3.68 -24.79
CA ILE A 349 16.55 3.11 -24.44
C ILE A 349 15.99 2.31 -25.62
N LEU A 350 16.03 2.86 -26.84
CA LEU A 350 15.55 2.16 -28.03
C LEU A 350 16.40 0.93 -28.37
N GLY A 351 17.72 1.06 -28.28
CA GLY A 351 18.64 -0.07 -28.45
C GLY A 351 18.44 -1.14 -27.40
N GLY A 352 18.23 -0.74 -26.15
CA GLY A 352 17.89 -1.64 -25.05
C GLY A 352 16.56 -2.37 -25.28
N LEU A 353 15.52 -1.66 -25.77
CA LEU A 353 14.24 -2.26 -26.11
C LEU A 353 14.39 -3.29 -27.25
N ALA A 354 15.12 -2.95 -28.30
CA ALA A 354 15.40 -3.88 -29.41
C ALA A 354 16.15 -5.12 -28.90
N LEU A 355 17.15 -4.92 -28.03
CA LEU A 355 17.90 -6.02 -27.41
C LEU A 355 16.98 -6.88 -26.52
N ALA A 356 16.12 -6.28 -25.72
CA ALA A 356 15.17 -6.99 -24.86
C ALA A 356 14.19 -7.84 -25.68
N ILE A 357 13.69 -7.31 -26.81
CA ILE A 357 12.86 -8.05 -27.77
C ILE A 357 13.62 -9.25 -28.33
N CYS A 358 14.86 -9.03 -28.77
CA CYS A 358 15.72 -10.08 -29.29
C CYS A 358 15.98 -11.20 -28.25
N LEU A 359 16.34 -10.82 -27.03
CA LEU A 359 16.55 -11.76 -25.92
C LEU A 359 15.26 -12.53 -25.58
N ALA A 360 14.13 -11.84 -25.50
CA ALA A 360 12.86 -12.45 -25.13
C ALA A 360 12.35 -13.48 -26.15
N LEU A 361 12.63 -13.28 -27.44
CA LEU A 361 12.23 -14.20 -28.51
C LEU A 361 13.21 -15.34 -28.71
N PHE A 362 14.50 -15.06 -28.78
CA PHE A 362 15.49 -16.00 -29.26
C PHE A 362 16.32 -16.67 -28.16
N VAL A 363 16.46 -16.06 -26.97
CA VAL A 363 17.30 -16.58 -25.89
C VAL A 363 16.43 -17.19 -24.79
N GLY A 364 16.71 -18.45 -24.42
CA GLY A 364 16.02 -19.11 -23.33
C GLY A 364 16.82 -20.25 -22.71
N LYS A 365 16.46 -20.63 -21.48
CA LYS A 365 16.95 -21.85 -20.84
C LYS A 365 16.13 -23.04 -21.30
N GLY A 366 16.82 -24.12 -21.66
CA GLY A 366 16.25 -25.43 -21.86
C GLY A 366 16.89 -26.43 -20.92
N ILE A 367 16.61 -27.74 -21.10
CA ILE A 367 17.18 -28.82 -20.26
C ILE A 367 18.71 -28.81 -20.31
N ASN A 368 19.30 -28.43 -21.44
CA ASN A 368 20.75 -28.40 -21.67
C ASN A 368 21.40 -27.03 -21.36
N GLY A 369 20.72 -26.13 -20.62
CA GLY A 369 21.22 -24.81 -20.31
C GLY A 369 20.73 -23.71 -21.26
N TRP A 370 21.50 -22.62 -21.38
CA TRP A 370 21.17 -21.47 -22.24
C TRP A 370 21.27 -21.85 -23.72
N GLN A 371 20.20 -21.57 -24.48
CA GLN A 371 20.11 -21.89 -25.89
C GLN A 371 19.59 -20.72 -26.71
N TRP A 372 20.15 -20.55 -27.89
CA TRP A 372 19.61 -19.69 -28.92
C TRP A 372 18.62 -20.50 -29.75
N THR A 373 17.35 -20.13 -29.73
CA THR A 373 16.27 -20.88 -30.35
C THR A 373 15.81 -20.17 -31.63
N GLN A 374 15.77 -20.90 -32.74
CA GLN A 374 15.17 -20.45 -34.00
C GLN A 374 13.90 -21.27 -34.34
N GLN A 375 13.45 -22.13 -33.44
CA GLN A 375 12.25 -22.95 -33.66
C GLN A 375 11.00 -22.05 -33.67
N CYS A 376 10.28 -22.08 -34.81
CA CYS A 376 9.08 -21.25 -34.99
C CYS A 376 8.00 -21.50 -33.93
N GLU A 377 7.86 -22.74 -33.46
CA GLU A 377 6.90 -23.11 -32.43
C GLU A 377 7.16 -22.40 -31.08
N LEU A 378 8.43 -22.36 -30.65
CA LEU A 378 8.81 -21.68 -29.42
C LEU A 378 8.70 -20.14 -29.52
N ILE A 379 9.01 -19.60 -30.69
CA ILE A 379 8.82 -18.18 -30.98
C ILE A 379 7.33 -17.84 -30.96
N ALA A 380 6.48 -18.68 -31.53
CA ALA A 380 5.02 -18.48 -31.52
C ALA A 380 4.42 -18.47 -30.12
N LEU A 381 4.98 -19.23 -29.16
CA LEU A 381 4.58 -19.22 -27.75
C LEU A 381 5.11 -17.99 -26.98
N ARG A 382 6.28 -17.47 -27.37
CA ARG A 382 6.91 -16.32 -26.68
C ARG A 382 6.38 -14.97 -27.16
N LEU A 383 5.96 -14.90 -28.43
CA LEU A 383 5.55 -13.66 -29.09
C LEU A 383 4.34 -13.00 -28.41
N PRO A 384 3.22 -13.69 -28.08
CA PRO A 384 2.07 -13.07 -27.44
C PRO A 384 2.41 -12.48 -26.07
N ARG A 385 3.22 -13.20 -25.28
CA ARG A 385 3.68 -12.74 -23.97
C ARG A 385 4.49 -11.44 -24.07
N LEU A 386 5.44 -11.40 -25.02
CA LEU A 386 6.25 -10.20 -25.26
C LEU A 386 5.39 -9.03 -25.71
N MET A 387 4.42 -9.26 -26.62
CA MET A 387 3.49 -8.22 -27.08
C MET A 387 2.70 -7.63 -25.93
N VAL A 388 2.17 -8.46 -25.04
CA VAL A 388 1.43 -8.03 -23.85
C VAL A 388 2.33 -7.29 -22.87
N ALA A 389 3.54 -7.77 -22.62
CA ALA A 389 4.50 -7.10 -21.75
C ALA A 389 4.81 -5.67 -22.25
N ILE A 390 5.06 -5.51 -23.56
CA ILE A 390 5.28 -4.19 -24.17
C ILE A 390 4.03 -3.31 -24.03
N ALA A 391 2.86 -3.83 -24.37
CA ALA A 391 1.60 -3.10 -24.32
C ALA A 391 1.28 -2.58 -22.93
N VAL A 392 1.38 -3.43 -21.91
CA VAL A 392 1.14 -3.07 -20.51
C VAL A 392 2.18 -2.06 -20.01
N GLY A 393 3.46 -2.25 -20.37
CA GLY A 393 4.52 -1.29 -20.08
C GLY A 393 4.21 0.11 -20.64
N ILE A 394 3.71 0.21 -21.88
CA ILE A 394 3.27 1.45 -22.51
C ILE A 394 2.08 2.05 -21.74
N LEU A 395 1.02 1.27 -21.54
CA LEU A 395 -0.24 1.74 -20.93
C LEU A 395 -0.02 2.30 -19.52
N LEU A 396 0.66 1.56 -18.63
CA LEU A 396 0.89 1.99 -17.25
C LEU A 396 1.85 3.18 -17.15
N SER A 397 2.89 3.22 -17.98
CA SER A 397 3.84 4.34 -17.98
C SER A 397 3.17 5.63 -18.43
N VAL A 398 2.33 5.59 -19.48
CA VAL A 398 1.59 6.74 -19.97
C VAL A 398 0.56 7.21 -18.94
N ALA A 399 -0.20 6.28 -18.34
CA ALA A 399 -1.13 6.59 -17.25
C ALA A 399 -0.42 7.29 -16.09
N GLY A 400 0.76 6.80 -15.71
CA GLY A 400 1.59 7.41 -14.67
C GLY A 400 2.04 8.83 -15.00
N VAL A 401 2.50 9.10 -16.23
CA VAL A 401 2.86 10.47 -16.66
C VAL A 401 1.66 11.40 -16.54
N ILE A 402 0.49 10.97 -17.02
CA ILE A 402 -0.73 11.77 -16.97
C ILE A 402 -1.10 12.11 -15.53
N LEU A 403 -1.13 11.11 -14.64
CA LEU A 403 -1.53 11.32 -13.24
C LEU A 403 -0.54 12.17 -12.46
N GLN A 404 0.77 11.93 -12.59
CA GLN A 404 1.78 12.75 -11.93
C GLN A 404 1.75 14.21 -12.35
N ARG A 405 1.46 14.46 -13.64
CA ARG A 405 1.30 15.82 -14.18
C ARG A 405 -0.01 16.47 -13.76
N LEU A 406 -1.12 15.71 -13.77
CA LEU A 406 -2.44 16.17 -13.37
C LEU A 406 -2.49 16.57 -11.90
N THR A 407 -1.86 15.78 -11.04
CA THR A 407 -1.90 15.96 -9.59
C THR A 407 -0.75 16.81 -9.05
N LEU A 408 0.21 17.15 -9.90
CA LEU A 408 1.49 17.78 -9.51
C LEU A 408 2.21 17.01 -8.38
N ASN A 409 1.92 15.72 -8.27
CA ASN A 409 2.46 14.85 -7.24
C ASN A 409 3.30 13.74 -7.90
N PRO A 410 4.61 13.70 -7.65
CA PRO A 410 5.48 12.66 -8.22
C PRO A 410 5.16 11.26 -7.71
N MET A 411 4.39 11.14 -6.62
CA MET A 411 3.99 9.85 -6.05
C MET A 411 2.66 9.33 -6.61
N ALA A 412 2.00 10.08 -7.48
CA ALA A 412 0.76 9.61 -8.08
C ALA A 412 1.05 8.44 -9.02
N SER A 413 0.35 7.34 -8.79
CA SER A 413 0.41 6.14 -9.63
C SER A 413 -1.00 5.77 -10.13
N PRO A 414 -1.09 5.04 -11.24
CA PRO A 414 -2.38 4.62 -11.81
C PRO A 414 -3.26 3.82 -10.87
N GLU A 415 -2.66 3.00 -10.04
CA GLU A 415 -3.37 2.18 -9.03
C GLU A 415 -4.07 3.03 -7.96
N LEU A 416 -3.54 4.23 -7.64
CA LEU A 416 -4.17 5.14 -6.68
C LEU A 416 -5.53 5.71 -7.17
N LEU A 417 -5.96 5.39 -8.37
CA LEU A 417 -7.34 5.63 -8.81
C LEU A 417 -8.33 4.59 -8.28
N GLY A 418 -7.86 3.50 -7.69
CA GLY A 418 -8.70 2.40 -7.23
C GLY A 418 -9.31 1.54 -8.34
N VAL A 419 -8.98 1.82 -9.60
CA VAL A 419 -9.52 1.09 -10.76
C VAL A 419 -8.93 -0.31 -10.85
N SER A 420 -7.62 -0.46 -10.63
CA SER A 420 -6.96 -1.77 -10.56
C SER A 420 -7.54 -2.65 -9.46
N SER A 421 -7.74 -2.09 -8.28
CA SER A 421 -8.33 -2.83 -7.14
C SER A 421 -9.80 -3.16 -7.40
N GLY A 422 -10.54 -2.28 -8.12
CA GLY A 422 -11.88 -2.57 -8.60
C GLY A 422 -11.92 -3.73 -9.58
N THR A 423 -10.98 -3.79 -10.53
CA THR A 423 -10.82 -4.95 -11.44
C THR A 423 -10.59 -6.22 -10.65
N SER A 424 -9.67 -6.19 -9.68
CA SER A 424 -9.38 -7.34 -8.80
C SER A 424 -10.59 -7.77 -7.98
N MET A 425 -11.39 -6.83 -7.50
CA MET A 425 -12.62 -7.12 -6.79
C MET A 425 -13.68 -7.78 -7.68
N GLY A 426 -13.80 -7.34 -8.94
CA GLY A 426 -14.66 -7.99 -9.92
C GLY A 426 -14.25 -9.43 -10.18
N VAL A 427 -12.95 -9.68 -10.37
CA VAL A 427 -12.39 -11.04 -10.55
C VAL A 427 -12.63 -11.89 -9.30
N LEU A 428 -12.41 -11.35 -8.09
CA LEU A 428 -12.68 -12.03 -6.83
C LEU A 428 -14.17 -12.41 -6.72
N ALA A 429 -15.07 -11.49 -7.05
CA ALA A 429 -16.51 -11.75 -7.05
C ALA A 429 -16.87 -12.88 -8.05
N ALA A 430 -16.29 -12.89 -9.26
CA ALA A 430 -16.51 -13.95 -10.22
C ALA A 430 -16.06 -15.33 -9.68
N LEU A 431 -14.91 -15.35 -9.02
CA LEU A 431 -14.30 -16.58 -8.50
C LEU A 431 -15.10 -17.18 -7.32
N PHE A 432 -15.52 -16.35 -6.39
CA PHE A 432 -16.14 -16.80 -5.14
C PHE A 432 -17.67 -16.91 -5.22
N LEU A 433 -18.35 -16.02 -5.97
CA LEU A 433 -19.81 -16.02 -6.06
C LEU A 433 -20.33 -16.88 -7.20
N PHE A 434 -19.64 -16.92 -8.32
CA PHE A 434 -20.10 -17.63 -9.53
C PHE A 434 -19.36 -18.93 -9.82
N GLY A 435 -18.29 -19.24 -9.04
CA GLY A 435 -17.46 -20.44 -9.28
C GLY A 435 -16.87 -20.48 -10.69
N ALA A 436 -16.59 -19.33 -11.25
CA ALA A 436 -16.27 -19.18 -12.67
C ALA A 436 -15.01 -19.95 -13.02
N GLN A 437 -15.19 -21.09 -13.70
CA GLN A 437 -14.08 -21.84 -14.32
C GLN A 437 -13.78 -21.35 -15.74
N GLN A 438 -14.63 -20.53 -16.34
CA GLN A 438 -14.48 -20.02 -17.70
C GLN A 438 -13.80 -18.66 -17.72
N THR A 439 -12.76 -18.53 -18.51
CA THR A 439 -11.93 -17.32 -18.64
C THR A 439 -12.75 -16.07 -19.04
N GLU A 440 -13.81 -16.24 -19.81
CA GLU A 440 -14.66 -15.13 -20.27
C GLU A 440 -15.35 -14.37 -19.14
N TRP A 441 -15.82 -15.08 -18.11
CA TRP A 441 -16.45 -14.45 -16.94
C TRP A 441 -15.47 -13.62 -16.11
N PHE A 442 -14.18 -14.03 -16.07
CA PHE A 442 -13.15 -13.23 -15.42
C PHE A 442 -12.97 -11.87 -16.09
N TRP A 443 -12.95 -11.85 -17.43
CA TRP A 443 -12.81 -10.61 -18.19
C TRP A 443 -13.98 -9.67 -17.97
N LEU A 444 -15.20 -10.20 -18.10
CA LEU A 444 -16.42 -9.42 -17.91
C LEU A 444 -16.50 -8.86 -16.49
N ALA A 445 -16.27 -9.69 -15.48
CA ALA A 445 -16.34 -9.29 -14.08
C ALA A 445 -15.24 -8.26 -13.73
N GLY A 446 -14.03 -8.43 -14.26
CA GLY A 446 -12.96 -7.46 -14.09
C GLY A 446 -13.29 -6.09 -14.70
N ILE A 447 -13.86 -6.06 -15.92
CA ILE A 447 -14.34 -4.83 -16.55
C ILE A 447 -15.43 -4.17 -15.71
N LEU A 448 -16.43 -4.93 -15.28
CA LEU A 448 -17.52 -4.43 -14.43
C LEU A 448 -16.97 -3.87 -13.11
N GLY A 449 -16.04 -4.55 -12.47
CA GLY A 449 -15.38 -4.09 -11.25
C GLY A 449 -14.63 -2.77 -11.45
N ALA A 450 -13.89 -2.64 -12.56
CA ALA A 450 -13.21 -1.39 -12.94
C ALA A 450 -14.20 -0.24 -13.15
N CYS A 451 -15.30 -0.51 -13.87
CA CYS A 451 -16.35 0.47 -14.13
C CYS A 451 -17.03 0.92 -12.84
N VAL A 452 -17.37 -0.02 -11.95
CA VAL A 452 -17.99 0.29 -10.64
C VAL A 452 -17.06 1.17 -9.81
N ALA A 453 -15.78 0.81 -9.70
CA ALA A 453 -14.79 1.62 -8.98
C ALA A 453 -14.68 3.04 -9.56
N LEU A 454 -14.64 3.16 -10.89
CA LEU A 454 -14.58 4.45 -11.58
C LEU A 454 -15.87 5.27 -11.36
N ILE A 455 -17.04 4.65 -11.41
CA ILE A 455 -18.33 5.31 -11.14
C ILE A 455 -18.35 5.84 -9.71
N ILE A 456 -17.95 5.03 -8.72
CA ILE A 456 -17.87 5.44 -7.32
C ILE A 456 -16.92 6.62 -7.16
N LEU A 457 -15.70 6.53 -7.72
CA LEU A 457 -14.71 7.60 -7.67
C LEU A 457 -15.25 8.90 -8.26
N CYS A 458 -15.90 8.83 -9.41
CA CYS A 458 -16.48 9.98 -10.10
C CYS A 458 -17.68 10.56 -9.34
N ALA A 459 -18.62 9.72 -8.88
CA ALA A 459 -19.81 10.14 -8.13
C ALA A 459 -19.46 10.91 -6.86
N ILE A 460 -18.44 10.43 -6.14
CA ILE A 460 -17.95 11.06 -4.92
C ILE A 460 -17.28 12.42 -5.21
N ASN A 461 -16.49 12.52 -6.29
CA ASN A 461 -15.66 13.70 -6.57
C ASN A 461 -16.30 14.75 -7.47
N GLN A 462 -17.40 14.45 -8.17
CA GLN A 462 -18.04 15.37 -9.12
C GLN A 462 -18.48 16.70 -8.48
N ARG A 463 -18.97 16.68 -7.22
CA ARG A 463 -19.40 17.88 -6.48
C ARG A 463 -18.23 18.77 -6.07
N ASN A 464 -17.02 18.21 -5.96
CA ASN A 464 -15.81 18.90 -5.53
C ASN A 464 -14.95 19.41 -6.72
N GLY A 465 -15.48 19.47 -7.93
CA GLY A 465 -14.76 19.95 -9.12
C GLY A 465 -13.60 19.07 -9.54
N MET A 466 -13.63 17.77 -9.19
CA MET A 466 -12.58 16.79 -9.53
C MET A 466 -11.18 17.24 -9.10
N LEU A 467 -11.06 17.70 -7.86
CA LEU A 467 -9.77 18.09 -7.29
C LEU A 467 -8.83 16.88 -7.24
N PRO A 468 -7.62 16.98 -7.83
CA PRO A 468 -6.70 15.84 -7.93
C PRO A 468 -6.37 15.18 -6.59
N GLU A 469 -6.19 15.99 -5.55
CA GLU A 469 -5.91 15.50 -4.19
C GLU A 469 -7.05 14.63 -3.64
N LYS A 470 -8.31 15.07 -3.83
CA LYS A 470 -9.49 14.31 -3.37
C LYS A 470 -9.69 13.03 -4.17
N ILE A 471 -9.37 13.05 -5.46
CA ILE A 471 -9.45 11.87 -6.33
C ILE A 471 -8.45 10.81 -5.88
N LEU A 472 -7.18 11.19 -5.66
CA LEU A 472 -6.17 10.27 -5.16
C LEU A 472 -6.58 9.65 -3.82
N LEU A 473 -7.10 10.48 -2.92
CA LEU A 473 -7.53 10.03 -1.61
C LEU A 473 -8.71 9.05 -1.69
N THR A 474 -9.71 9.35 -2.54
CA THR A 474 -10.84 8.44 -2.80
C THR A 474 -10.35 7.12 -3.39
N GLY A 475 -9.44 7.19 -4.36
CA GLY A 475 -8.88 6.01 -5.01
C GLY A 475 -8.05 5.15 -4.05
N ILE A 476 -7.19 5.75 -3.21
CA ILE A 476 -6.44 5.03 -2.16
C ILE A 476 -7.38 4.33 -1.20
N SER A 477 -8.46 5.00 -0.81
CA SER A 477 -9.44 4.39 0.10
C SER A 477 -10.18 3.22 -0.57
N LEU A 478 -10.59 3.36 -1.83
CA LEU A 478 -11.19 2.25 -2.58
C LEU A 478 -10.21 1.08 -2.76
N ALA A 479 -8.96 1.37 -3.11
CA ALA A 479 -7.92 0.36 -3.23
C ALA A 479 -7.74 -0.41 -1.91
N ALA A 480 -7.65 0.30 -0.81
CA ALA A 480 -7.50 -0.32 0.50
C ALA A 480 -8.71 -1.17 0.91
N LEU A 481 -9.94 -0.76 0.56
CA LEU A 481 -11.15 -1.53 0.77
C LEU A 481 -11.08 -2.87 0.02
N PHE A 482 -10.74 -2.81 -1.26
CA PHE A 482 -10.67 -4.00 -2.11
C PHE A 482 -9.50 -4.91 -1.74
N ASP A 483 -8.33 -4.36 -1.42
CA ASP A 483 -7.18 -5.12 -0.91
C ASP A 483 -7.51 -5.86 0.39
N THR A 484 -8.32 -5.24 1.24
CA THR A 484 -8.80 -5.87 2.48
C THR A 484 -9.69 -7.07 2.20
N LEU A 485 -10.62 -6.96 1.25
CA LEU A 485 -11.49 -8.07 0.85
C LEU A 485 -10.69 -9.21 0.22
N GLN A 486 -9.64 -8.89 -0.56
CA GLN A 486 -8.72 -9.90 -1.08
C GLN A 486 -7.95 -10.63 0.04
N ARG A 487 -7.42 -9.89 1.02
CA ARG A 487 -6.74 -10.49 2.18
C ARG A 487 -7.68 -11.39 2.98
N LEU A 488 -8.94 -10.99 3.12
CA LEU A 488 -9.97 -11.82 3.78
C LEU A 488 -10.21 -13.11 3.00
N ALA A 489 -10.31 -13.04 1.67
CA ALA A 489 -10.46 -14.20 0.81
C ALA A 489 -9.24 -15.14 0.90
N VAL A 490 -8.03 -14.60 0.93
CA VAL A 490 -6.80 -15.40 1.10
C VAL A 490 -6.74 -16.03 2.50
N ALA A 491 -7.11 -15.28 3.53
CA ALA A 491 -7.10 -15.77 4.92
C ALA A 491 -8.18 -16.84 5.20
N SER A 492 -9.22 -16.96 4.35
CA SER A 492 -10.23 -18.02 4.46
C SER A 492 -9.70 -19.43 4.23
N GLY A 493 -8.51 -19.57 3.61
CA GLY A 493 -7.91 -20.86 3.28
C GLY A 493 -8.57 -21.59 2.11
N ASP A 494 -9.49 -20.94 1.39
CA ASP A 494 -10.14 -21.52 0.20
C ASP A 494 -9.11 -21.72 -0.92
N PRO A 495 -9.03 -22.91 -1.57
CA PRO A 495 -8.10 -23.18 -2.65
C PRO A 495 -8.20 -22.20 -3.83
N ARG A 496 -9.37 -21.60 -4.05
CA ARG A 496 -9.59 -20.58 -5.08
C ARG A 496 -8.78 -19.30 -4.83
N ALA A 497 -8.39 -19.03 -3.58
CA ALA A 497 -7.53 -17.91 -3.24
C ALA A 497 -6.15 -18.01 -3.90
N ASN A 498 -5.62 -19.22 -4.14
CA ASN A 498 -4.35 -19.41 -4.84
C ASN A 498 -4.42 -18.93 -6.30
N GLN A 499 -5.56 -19.09 -6.98
CA GLN A 499 -5.77 -18.56 -8.34
C GLN A 499 -5.78 -17.02 -8.32
N LEU A 500 -6.39 -16.42 -7.30
CA LEU A 500 -6.37 -14.97 -7.12
C LEU A 500 -4.94 -14.45 -6.89
N ILE A 501 -4.15 -15.11 -6.03
CA ILE A 501 -2.74 -14.75 -5.77
C ILE A 501 -1.92 -14.83 -7.06
N ALA A 502 -2.07 -15.91 -7.83
CA ALA A 502 -1.38 -16.09 -9.10
C ALA A 502 -1.74 -14.99 -10.11
N TRP A 503 -3.02 -14.62 -10.21
CA TRP A 503 -3.47 -13.55 -11.10
C TRP A 503 -2.97 -12.17 -10.63
N THR A 504 -3.08 -11.86 -9.33
CA THR A 504 -2.63 -10.58 -8.77
C THR A 504 -1.10 -10.41 -8.81
N SER A 505 -0.35 -11.49 -8.95
CA SER A 505 1.12 -11.46 -9.08
C SER A 505 1.62 -10.92 -10.42
N GLY A 506 0.74 -10.75 -11.40
CA GLY A 506 1.08 -10.13 -12.68
C GLY A 506 1.70 -11.07 -13.70
N SER A 507 0.98 -12.15 -14.07
CA SER A 507 1.45 -13.15 -15.02
C SER A 507 1.06 -12.85 -16.46
N THR A 508 1.98 -13.13 -17.39
CA THR A 508 1.76 -13.05 -18.85
C THR A 508 1.43 -14.40 -19.48
N GLN A 509 1.24 -15.48 -18.68
CA GLN A 509 1.22 -16.88 -19.16
C GLN A 509 0.03 -17.23 -20.07
N ASN A 510 -1.19 -16.82 -19.73
CA ASN A 510 -2.40 -17.30 -20.37
C ASN A 510 -3.01 -16.28 -21.33
N VAL A 511 -2.25 -15.87 -22.35
CA VAL A 511 -2.71 -14.86 -23.30
C VAL A 511 -2.80 -15.45 -24.71
N SER A 512 -3.98 -15.31 -25.34
CA SER A 512 -4.16 -15.71 -26.75
C SER A 512 -3.46 -14.73 -27.70
N ASN A 513 -3.08 -15.23 -28.88
CA ASN A 513 -2.46 -14.40 -29.91
C ASN A 513 -3.33 -13.20 -30.32
N GLU A 514 -4.63 -13.41 -30.47
CA GLU A 514 -5.59 -12.38 -30.88
C GLU A 514 -5.63 -11.25 -29.86
N LEU A 515 -5.70 -11.59 -28.58
CA LEU A 515 -5.70 -10.64 -27.48
C LEU A 515 -4.40 -9.85 -27.41
N ALA A 516 -3.26 -10.53 -27.60
CA ALA A 516 -1.94 -9.90 -27.57
C ALA A 516 -1.79 -8.85 -28.69
N ILE A 517 -2.20 -9.20 -29.93
CA ILE A 517 -2.16 -8.31 -31.09
C ILE A 517 -3.11 -7.14 -30.85
N GLY A 518 -4.35 -7.41 -30.42
CA GLY A 518 -5.36 -6.39 -30.16
C GLY A 518 -4.91 -5.41 -29.08
N LEU A 519 -4.37 -5.90 -27.95
CA LEU A 519 -3.88 -5.05 -26.87
C LEU A 519 -2.68 -4.20 -27.29
N LEU A 520 -1.74 -4.78 -28.05
CA LEU A 520 -0.57 -4.05 -28.54
C LEU A 520 -1.01 -2.93 -29.52
N ALA A 521 -1.87 -3.22 -30.47
CA ALA A 521 -2.41 -2.23 -31.41
C ALA A 521 -3.16 -1.11 -30.66
N LEU A 522 -4.00 -1.48 -29.68
CA LEU A 522 -4.74 -0.54 -28.85
C LEU A 522 -3.79 0.30 -27.99
N SER A 523 -2.73 -0.28 -27.44
CA SER A 523 -1.75 0.46 -26.63
C SER A 523 -1.03 1.54 -27.43
N PHE A 524 -0.67 1.28 -28.69
CA PHE A 524 -0.11 2.29 -29.59
C PHE A 524 -1.13 3.36 -29.96
N ALA A 525 -2.37 2.97 -30.27
CA ALA A 525 -3.44 3.93 -30.56
C ALA A 525 -3.68 4.89 -29.37
N LEU A 526 -3.75 4.36 -28.16
CA LEU A 526 -3.91 5.15 -26.94
C LEU A 526 -2.65 5.97 -26.58
N LEU A 527 -1.45 5.47 -26.88
CA LEU A 527 -0.21 6.25 -26.77
C LEU A 527 -0.27 7.49 -27.66
N PHE A 528 -0.63 7.36 -28.93
CA PHE A 528 -0.76 8.49 -29.83
C PHE A 528 -1.91 9.43 -29.42
N ALA A 529 -3.05 8.89 -28.98
CA ALA A 529 -4.14 9.68 -28.43
C ALA A 529 -3.70 10.50 -27.19
N SER A 530 -2.82 9.97 -26.35
CA SER A 530 -2.31 10.68 -25.18
C SER A 530 -1.50 11.95 -25.52
N LEU A 531 -0.91 12.01 -26.72
CA LEU A 531 -0.17 13.19 -27.18
C LEU A 531 -1.09 14.39 -27.44
N ILE A 532 -2.38 14.17 -27.72
CA ILE A 532 -3.39 15.22 -27.87
C ILE A 532 -3.52 16.00 -26.55
N PHE A 533 -3.41 15.32 -25.41
CA PHE A 533 -3.50 15.92 -24.08
C PHE A 533 -2.22 16.63 -23.63
N SER A 534 -1.14 16.56 -24.39
CA SER A 534 0.17 17.12 -24.01
C SER A 534 0.11 18.62 -23.72
N ARG A 535 -0.69 19.39 -24.48
CA ARG A 535 -0.90 20.83 -24.25
C ARG A 535 -1.62 21.10 -22.93
N TRP A 536 -2.67 20.32 -22.60
CA TRP A 536 -3.39 20.46 -21.34
C TRP A 536 -2.49 20.14 -20.13
N LEU A 537 -1.70 19.08 -20.23
CA LEU A 537 -0.76 18.68 -19.19
C LEU A 537 0.37 19.71 -18.98
N ALA A 538 0.79 20.40 -20.05
CA ALA A 538 1.78 21.48 -19.96
C ALA A 538 1.18 22.72 -19.25
N LEU A 539 -0.08 23.08 -19.56
CA LEU A 539 -0.76 24.21 -18.93
C LEU A 539 -1.11 23.96 -17.47
N LEU A 540 -1.50 22.73 -17.11
CA LEU A 540 -1.75 22.36 -15.71
C LEU A 540 -0.51 22.51 -14.82
N ALA A 541 0.70 22.38 -15.38
CA ALA A 541 1.96 22.60 -14.65
C ALA A 541 2.14 24.05 -14.18
N LEU A 542 1.41 25.03 -14.74
CA LEU A 542 1.43 26.45 -14.35
C LEU A 542 0.53 26.76 -13.14
N GLN A 543 -0.03 25.77 -12.49
CA GLN A 543 -1.04 25.84 -11.43
C GLN A 543 -2.46 26.23 -11.92
N ALA A 544 -3.48 25.88 -11.13
CA ALA A 544 -4.88 26.00 -11.52
C ALA A 544 -5.33 27.44 -11.89
N PRO A 545 -4.97 28.51 -11.11
CA PRO A 545 -5.41 29.86 -11.47
C PRO A 545 -4.86 30.34 -12.80
N MET A 546 -3.60 30.07 -13.09
CA MET A 546 -2.95 30.48 -14.34
C MET A 546 -3.45 29.67 -15.54
N ALA A 547 -3.72 28.38 -15.35
CA ALA A 547 -4.30 27.55 -16.40
C ALA A 547 -5.72 28.01 -16.77
N GLN A 548 -6.52 28.47 -15.79
CA GLN A 548 -7.85 29.05 -16.04
C GLN A 548 -7.78 30.37 -16.80
N SER A 549 -6.86 31.27 -16.44
CA SER A 549 -6.69 32.55 -17.16
C SER A 549 -6.27 32.36 -18.62
N LEU A 550 -5.62 31.22 -18.92
CA LEU A 550 -5.29 30.82 -20.31
C LEU A 550 -6.43 30.08 -21.03
N GLY A 551 -7.66 30.10 -20.48
CA GLY A 551 -8.86 29.57 -21.10
C GLY A 551 -9.12 28.08 -20.89
N LEU A 552 -8.41 27.41 -19.95
CA LEU A 552 -8.63 26.00 -19.67
C LEU A 552 -9.85 25.78 -18.76
N ASN A 553 -10.81 24.98 -19.19
CA ASN A 553 -11.87 24.49 -18.34
C ASN A 553 -11.33 23.33 -17.47
N LEU A 554 -10.85 23.67 -16.28
CA LEU A 554 -10.19 22.70 -15.38
C LEU A 554 -11.04 21.48 -15.09
N LYS A 555 -12.36 21.64 -14.92
CA LYS A 555 -13.26 20.53 -14.60
C LYS A 555 -13.32 19.54 -15.75
N GLN A 556 -13.50 19.99 -16.97
CA GLN A 556 -13.57 19.13 -18.16
C GLN A 556 -12.23 18.43 -18.41
N VAL A 557 -11.12 19.19 -18.35
CA VAL A 557 -9.77 18.65 -18.55
C VAL A 557 -9.44 17.57 -17.55
N ARG A 558 -9.73 17.80 -16.27
CA ARG A 558 -9.53 16.80 -15.20
C ARG A 558 -10.35 15.54 -15.44
N TRP A 559 -11.62 15.68 -15.80
CA TRP A 559 -12.49 14.56 -16.15
C TRP A 559 -11.89 13.71 -17.29
N CYS A 560 -11.55 14.34 -18.40
CA CYS A 560 -10.98 13.65 -19.56
C CYS A 560 -9.68 12.91 -19.21
N LEU A 561 -8.76 13.57 -18.48
CA LEU A 561 -7.48 12.98 -18.12
C LEU A 561 -7.62 11.81 -17.14
N ILE A 562 -8.55 11.91 -16.17
CA ILE A 562 -8.80 10.83 -15.20
C ILE A 562 -9.43 9.63 -15.90
N LEU A 563 -10.47 9.85 -16.71
CA LEU A 563 -11.11 8.77 -17.46
C LEU A 563 -10.14 8.09 -18.41
N PHE A 564 -9.32 8.87 -19.10
CA PHE A 564 -8.31 8.33 -20.01
C PHE A 564 -7.25 7.52 -19.25
N SER A 565 -6.75 8.05 -18.13
CA SER A 565 -5.79 7.33 -17.28
C SER A 565 -6.39 6.06 -16.68
N ALA A 566 -7.65 6.11 -16.26
CA ALA A 566 -8.38 4.95 -15.75
C ALA A 566 -8.57 3.86 -16.81
N LEU A 567 -8.87 4.25 -18.06
CA LEU A 567 -8.96 3.33 -19.20
C LEU A 567 -7.62 2.62 -19.44
N LEU A 568 -6.50 3.37 -19.49
CA LEU A 568 -5.16 2.79 -19.65
C LEU A 568 -4.84 1.79 -18.55
N THR A 569 -5.16 2.14 -17.31
CA THR A 569 -4.93 1.30 -16.14
C THR A 569 -5.79 0.05 -16.16
N ALA A 570 -7.10 0.18 -16.46
CA ALA A 570 -8.02 -0.95 -16.51
C ALA A 570 -7.60 -1.97 -17.56
N LEU A 571 -7.23 -1.53 -18.77
CA LEU A 571 -6.77 -2.41 -19.85
C LEU A 571 -5.50 -3.18 -19.45
N ALA A 572 -4.54 -2.50 -18.81
CA ALA A 572 -3.32 -3.14 -18.34
C ALA A 572 -3.58 -4.15 -17.23
N THR A 573 -4.37 -3.76 -16.22
CA THR A 573 -4.69 -4.60 -15.05
C THR A 573 -5.51 -5.82 -15.44
N LEU A 574 -6.43 -5.67 -16.35
CA LEU A 574 -7.30 -6.75 -16.80
C LEU A 574 -6.48 -7.92 -17.37
N VAL A 575 -5.43 -7.63 -18.13
CA VAL A 575 -4.62 -8.64 -18.82
C VAL A 575 -3.56 -9.27 -17.92
N ILE A 576 -2.84 -8.48 -17.15
CA ILE A 576 -1.71 -8.99 -16.33
C ILE A 576 -2.04 -9.01 -14.84
N GLY A 577 -3.09 -8.34 -14.41
CA GLY A 577 -3.35 -8.10 -13.00
C GLY A 577 -2.82 -6.72 -12.54
N PRO A 578 -3.00 -6.39 -11.25
CA PRO A 578 -2.58 -5.08 -10.71
C PRO A 578 -1.05 -4.99 -10.64
N LEU A 579 -0.48 -3.99 -11.32
CA LEU A 579 0.95 -3.70 -11.35
C LEU A 579 1.20 -2.27 -10.87
N SER A 580 1.64 -2.10 -9.64
CA SER A 580 1.85 -0.79 -9.03
C SER A 580 3.05 -0.04 -9.54
N PHE A 581 4.11 -0.76 -9.83
CA PHE A 581 5.45 -0.21 -9.90
C PHE A 581 5.74 0.59 -11.17
N ILE A 582 5.30 0.09 -12.33
CA ILE A 582 5.65 0.67 -13.64
C ILE A 582 5.10 2.09 -13.78
N GLY A 583 3.82 2.28 -13.44
CA GLY A 583 3.16 3.58 -13.54
C GLY A 583 3.70 4.64 -12.57
N LEU A 584 4.28 4.22 -11.45
CA LEU A 584 4.90 5.11 -10.49
C LEU A 584 6.31 5.54 -10.91
N LEU A 585 7.16 4.55 -11.19
CA LEU A 585 8.60 4.79 -11.29
C LEU A 585 9.08 5.20 -12.68
N VAL A 586 8.51 4.64 -13.74
CA VAL A 586 8.97 4.96 -15.10
C VAL A 586 8.88 6.45 -15.41
N PRO A 587 7.78 7.17 -15.10
CA PRO A 587 7.72 8.62 -15.30
C PRO A 587 8.78 9.38 -14.49
N GLN A 588 9.09 8.92 -13.28
CA GLN A 588 10.12 9.54 -12.45
C GLN A 588 11.52 9.30 -13.01
N MET A 589 11.82 8.07 -13.47
CA MET A 589 13.07 7.76 -14.14
C MET A 589 13.29 8.69 -15.33
N VAL A 590 12.27 8.93 -16.14
CA VAL A 590 12.33 9.83 -17.29
C VAL A 590 12.56 11.29 -16.87
N ARG A 591 11.95 11.73 -15.77
CA ARG A 591 12.23 13.06 -15.18
C ARG A 591 13.67 13.20 -14.70
N PHE A 592 14.21 12.18 -14.03
CA PHE A 592 15.63 12.16 -13.61
C PHE A 592 16.61 12.15 -14.78
N LEU A 593 16.22 11.62 -15.94
CA LEU A 593 16.98 11.72 -17.18
C LEU A 593 16.96 13.14 -17.79
N GLY A 594 16.24 14.09 -17.20
CA GLY A 594 16.20 15.49 -17.60
C GLY A 594 15.20 15.83 -18.71
N VAL A 595 14.24 14.96 -18.98
CA VAL A 595 13.21 15.20 -20.00
C VAL A 595 12.14 16.16 -19.46
N LYS A 596 12.05 17.37 -20.04
CA LYS A 596 11.14 18.44 -19.59
C LYS A 596 9.84 18.51 -20.39
N LYS A 597 9.93 18.30 -21.71
CA LYS A 597 8.78 18.45 -22.64
C LYS A 597 7.78 17.28 -22.45
N VAL A 598 6.49 17.60 -22.29
CA VAL A 598 5.45 16.59 -22.02
C VAL A 598 5.37 15.51 -23.11
N PRO A 599 5.34 15.84 -24.43
CA PRO A 599 5.30 14.80 -25.46
C PRO A 599 6.50 13.85 -25.40
N GLN A 600 7.69 14.39 -25.13
CA GLN A 600 8.90 13.57 -24.97
C GLN A 600 8.83 12.69 -23.72
N GLN A 601 8.27 13.19 -22.60
CA GLN A 601 8.06 12.37 -21.42
C GLN A 601 7.13 11.20 -21.68
N ILE A 602 6.01 11.43 -22.38
CA ILE A 602 5.05 10.39 -22.75
C ILE A 602 5.74 9.30 -23.59
N LEU A 603 6.41 9.69 -24.68
CA LEU A 603 7.05 8.74 -25.60
C LEU A 603 8.20 7.97 -24.95
N ILE A 604 9.08 8.68 -24.24
CA ILE A 604 10.24 8.03 -23.59
C ILE A 604 9.77 7.14 -22.44
N SER A 605 8.72 7.54 -21.70
CA SER A 605 8.14 6.67 -20.66
C SER A 605 7.51 5.41 -21.26
N ALA A 606 6.82 5.51 -22.38
CA ALA A 606 6.26 4.38 -23.09
C ALA A 606 7.36 3.39 -23.53
N CYS A 607 8.45 3.89 -24.14
CA CYS A 607 9.58 3.06 -24.54
C CYS A 607 10.28 2.41 -23.33
N LEU A 608 10.50 3.16 -22.27
CA LEU A 608 11.16 2.65 -21.05
C LEU A 608 10.27 1.64 -20.31
N GLY A 609 8.95 1.88 -20.25
CA GLY A 609 7.99 0.95 -19.67
C GLY A 609 7.92 -0.37 -20.45
N GLY A 610 7.87 -0.29 -21.78
CA GLY A 610 7.97 -1.45 -22.66
C GLY A 610 9.28 -2.23 -22.47
N LEU A 611 10.40 -1.54 -22.36
CA LEU A 611 11.72 -2.14 -22.09
C LEU A 611 11.72 -2.90 -20.75
N ILE A 612 11.29 -2.25 -19.67
CA ILE A 612 11.31 -2.86 -18.32
C ILE A 612 10.40 -4.08 -18.27
N MET A 613 9.19 -4.00 -18.83
CA MET A 613 8.26 -5.12 -18.84
C MET A 613 8.74 -6.29 -19.72
N SER A 614 9.34 -6.01 -20.87
CA SER A 614 9.92 -7.05 -21.75
C SER A 614 11.09 -7.78 -21.07
N LEU A 615 11.96 -7.05 -20.39
CA LEU A 615 13.04 -7.64 -19.61
C LEU A 615 12.51 -8.42 -18.40
N ALA A 616 11.48 -7.91 -17.74
CA ALA A 616 10.86 -8.58 -16.60
C ALA A 616 10.20 -9.91 -17.01
N ASP A 617 9.48 -9.93 -18.13
CA ASP A 617 8.91 -11.17 -18.68
C ASP A 617 10.00 -12.17 -19.07
N TRP A 618 11.04 -11.71 -19.76
CA TRP A 618 12.14 -12.59 -20.14
C TRP A 618 12.87 -13.16 -18.92
N LEU A 619 13.23 -12.32 -17.94
CA LEU A 619 13.89 -12.74 -16.71
C LEU A 619 13.00 -13.70 -15.90
N GLY A 620 11.69 -13.40 -15.80
CA GLY A 620 10.73 -14.25 -15.08
C GLY A 620 10.68 -15.68 -15.60
N ARG A 621 10.81 -15.85 -16.91
CA ARG A 621 10.86 -17.17 -17.55
C ARG A 621 12.19 -17.89 -17.39
N GLN A 622 13.29 -17.19 -17.11
CA GLN A 622 14.64 -17.77 -17.16
C GLN A 622 15.28 -17.99 -15.79
N LEU A 623 14.98 -17.14 -14.78
CA LEU A 623 15.69 -17.13 -13.51
C LEU A 623 15.56 -18.45 -12.74
N LEU A 624 14.36 -18.99 -12.60
CA LEU A 624 14.07 -20.20 -11.84
C LEU A 624 13.60 -21.37 -12.73
N PHE A 625 14.00 -21.40 -14.02
CA PHE A 625 13.59 -22.48 -14.92
C PHE A 625 13.74 -23.87 -14.26
N PRO A 626 12.73 -24.76 -14.31
CA PRO A 626 11.51 -24.71 -15.12
C PRO A 626 10.35 -23.89 -14.53
N TYR A 627 10.47 -23.37 -13.33
CA TYR A 627 9.44 -22.53 -12.71
C TYR A 627 9.48 -21.11 -13.26
N GLU A 628 8.33 -20.52 -13.47
CA GLU A 628 8.21 -19.15 -13.99
C GLU A 628 7.83 -18.17 -12.86
N ILE A 629 8.57 -17.06 -12.79
CA ILE A 629 8.26 -15.95 -11.92
C ILE A 629 7.35 -14.97 -12.67
N PRO A 630 6.20 -14.54 -12.12
CA PRO A 630 5.34 -13.55 -12.76
C PRO A 630 6.09 -12.26 -13.11
N ALA A 631 5.89 -11.78 -14.35
CA ALA A 631 6.59 -10.61 -14.88
C ALA A 631 6.40 -9.35 -14.00
N GLY A 632 5.25 -9.21 -13.35
CA GLY A 632 4.96 -8.10 -12.44
C GLY A 632 5.87 -8.06 -11.23
N LEU A 633 6.13 -9.20 -10.60
CA LEU A 633 7.05 -9.31 -9.47
C LEU A 633 8.50 -8.99 -9.89
N VAL A 634 8.93 -9.53 -11.02
CA VAL A 634 10.28 -9.25 -11.57
C VAL A 634 10.43 -7.77 -11.92
N ALA A 635 9.41 -7.16 -12.54
CA ALA A 635 9.42 -5.73 -12.86
C ALA A 635 9.58 -4.87 -11.61
N THR A 636 8.91 -5.24 -10.51
CA THR A 636 9.04 -4.55 -9.23
C THR A 636 10.44 -4.71 -8.64
N LEU A 637 11.01 -5.90 -8.68
CA LEU A 637 12.35 -6.17 -8.14
C LEU A 637 13.44 -5.44 -8.95
N VAL A 638 13.40 -5.54 -10.27
CA VAL A 638 14.39 -4.89 -11.15
C VAL A 638 14.25 -3.37 -11.13
N GLY A 639 13.04 -2.88 -11.33
CA GLY A 639 12.77 -1.45 -11.33
C GLY A 639 12.99 -0.82 -9.96
N GLY A 640 12.62 -1.52 -8.85
CA GLY A 640 12.87 -1.08 -7.47
C GLY A 640 14.34 -0.90 -7.18
N THR A 641 15.15 -1.87 -7.55
CA THR A 641 16.60 -1.81 -7.40
C THR A 641 17.19 -0.61 -8.16
N TYR A 642 16.78 -0.41 -9.41
CA TYR A 642 17.22 0.75 -10.18
C TYR A 642 16.81 2.07 -9.53
N PHE A 643 15.59 2.18 -9.05
CA PHE A 643 15.09 3.38 -8.40
C PHE A 643 15.82 3.67 -7.09
N LEU A 644 16.11 2.64 -6.28
CA LEU A 644 16.91 2.76 -5.06
C LEU A 644 18.32 3.29 -5.37
N LEU A 645 18.93 2.82 -6.46
CA LEU A 645 20.23 3.32 -6.93
C LEU A 645 20.15 4.77 -7.41
N MET A 646 19.06 5.15 -8.05
CA MET A 646 18.82 6.54 -8.49
C MET A 646 18.60 7.49 -7.31
N LEU A 647 17.82 7.10 -6.30
CA LEU A 647 17.62 7.87 -5.06
C LEU A 647 18.96 8.16 -4.35
N ARG A 648 19.94 7.26 -4.46
CA ARG A 648 21.29 7.49 -3.92
C ARG A 648 22.05 8.61 -4.63
N ARG A 649 21.70 8.98 -5.86
CA ARG A 649 22.38 10.01 -6.65
C ARG A 649 21.72 11.38 -6.56
N VAL A 650 20.51 11.46 -6.05
CA VAL A 650 19.73 12.66 -5.76
C VAL A 650 20.04 13.16 -4.35
#